data_b934cb5d3b20992c9cec2e6acfd964d7
#
_entry.id   b934cb5d3b20992c9cec2e6acfd964d7
#
_cell.length_a   1.000
_cell.length_b   1.000
_cell.length_c   1.000
_cell.angle_alpha   90.00
_cell.angle_beta   90.00
_cell.angle_gamma   90.00
#
_symmetry.space_group_name_H-M   'P 1'
#
loop_
_entity.id
_entity.type
_entity.pdbx_description
1 polymer ?
#
loop_
_entity_poly.entity_id
_entity_poly.type
_entity_poly.pdbx_seq_one_letter_code
_entity_poly.pdbx_strand_id
1 'polypeptide(L)'
;MKKIDLHIHTVNTQSDPDFEFSLETLKGYVKEKALDAIAITNHNLFDEAQFNEIANALAGITTVYPGIEINIGTRMGHLLVIANSSNVADFASRCAKIQEHIVSPSMSVSVQEFMEIFPNLGQYMLIPHMEKNPPVDDYTLAMLGDHICCGEVGSIKKFVYYQKDEAMPTPVYFSDFRPVEDAALPIRATFIDTEDVSLPSLRLCLQDKSKVMLSAENGNSQFTALPYLTLSTGLNVIIGGRSSGKSYTLNRLNEQYENVKYIRQFQLLEVDPSKAEQEFSEKLAAKQGTITRDYFLPFSKVVDEVKDISIADNDKAVEDYITSLIKYAEERERADAFSRCVFFSESEYSIDSQDGIIELIEATMKLLDSIKYREIIERNISRESLVALLKDLIAQYQSEREQVLKKLWINDLLSDIKRGLQSRTAATRVEDVDFYKVQMDSVKVDKFNRIVRALQSESVIHEKEIEGFKIQARKRKYNGAGELKTHSGRVVTFSTIFPMYSTDPYAFLLGLKQIPELSNDKYYEYFAKVEHVILNSYGCEVSGGERAEFNLLQEINDAYQYDMLLIDEPESSFDNIFLKERVNHIIKEISQQMPVVIVTHNSTVGASIHPDFVINTVRTITGKEARYDVFYGEPGNKELVNCAGDRISNLEAMLNCLEAGEIAYDERRREYEMLKN
;
A
#
# COMPACT_ATOMS: atom_id res chain seq x y z
N MET A 1 -38.94 6.99 -9.26
CA MET A 1 -37.62 6.33 -9.06
C MET A 1 -37.65 4.96 -9.69
N LYS A 2 -36.62 4.64 -10.44
CA LYS A 2 -36.40 3.34 -11.07
C LYS A 2 -35.14 2.70 -10.53
N LYS A 3 -35.15 1.40 -10.33
CA LYS A 3 -34.02 0.63 -9.85
C LYS A 3 -33.38 -0.13 -10.99
N ILE A 4 -32.09 0.04 -11.18
CA ILE A 4 -31.36 -0.55 -12.31
C ILE A 4 -30.13 -1.35 -11.85
N ASP A 5 -29.79 -2.38 -12.60
CA ASP A 5 -28.55 -3.13 -12.49
C ASP A 5 -28.03 -3.49 -13.89
N LEU A 6 -27.03 -2.75 -14.31
CA LEU A 6 -26.52 -2.85 -15.70
C LEU A 6 -25.22 -3.65 -15.80
N HIS A 7 -24.89 -4.48 -14.78
CA HIS A 7 -23.69 -5.30 -14.77
C HIS A 7 -24.01 -6.71 -14.23
N ILE A 8 -24.39 -7.62 -15.15
CA ILE A 8 -24.74 -9.01 -14.84
C ILE A 8 -24.08 -9.94 -15.83
N HIS A 9 -23.45 -11.02 -15.32
CA HIS A 9 -22.82 -12.07 -16.13
C HIS A 9 -23.68 -13.32 -16.17
N THR A 10 -23.83 -13.89 -17.36
CA THR A 10 -24.66 -15.08 -17.56
C THR A 10 -23.94 -16.19 -18.34
N VAL A 11 -22.77 -15.90 -18.89
CA VAL A 11 -21.90 -16.87 -19.54
C VAL A 11 -20.61 -16.98 -18.77
N ASN A 12 -20.20 -18.21 -18.46
CA ASN A 12 -18.90 -18.51 -17.90
C ASN A 12 -17.82 -18.31 -18.96
N THR A 13 -17.07 -17.21 -18.87
CA THR A 13 -15.95 -16.90 -19.77
C THR A 13 -14.63 -17.24 -19.09
N GLN A 14 -13.52 -17.20 -19.86
CA GLN A 14 -12.18 -17.41 -19.26
C GLN A 14 -11.76 -16.34 -18.24
N SER A 15 -12.45 -15.20 -18.21
CA SER A 15 -12.21 -14.12 -17.26
C SER A 15 -13.00 -14.27 -15.95
N ASP A 16 -13.98 -15.17 -15.94
CA ASP A 16 -14.82 -15.45 -14.78
C ASP A 16 -14.27 -16.63 -13.94
N PRO A 17 -14.58 -16.70 -12.65
CA PRO A 17 -14.51 -17.95 -11.92
C PRO A 17 -15.54 -18.93 -12.54
N ASP A 18 -15.24 -20.22 -12.46
CA ASP A 18 -16.14 -21.23 -13.02
C ASP A 18 -17.52 -21.20 -12.36
N PHE A 19 -18.60 -21.00 -13.14
CA PHE A 19 -19.97 -20.94 -12.66
C PHE A 19 -20.98 -21.50 -13.67
N GLU A 20 -22.10 -22.02 -13.18
CA GLU A 20 -23.23 -22.49 -13.99
C GLU A 20 -24.41 -21.52 -13.86
N PHE A 21 -24.79 -20.90 -14.97
CA PHE A 21 -25.86 -19.91 -15.00
C PHE A 21 -27.23 -20.50 -14.68
N SER A 22 -27.97 -19.85 -13.78
CA SER A 22 -29.35 -20.20 -13.42
C SER A 22 -30.33 -19.08 -13.80
N LEU A 23 -31.14 -19.33 -14.81
CA LEU A 23 -32.19 -18.39 -15.23
C LEU A 23 -33.25 -18.18 -14.14
N GLU A 24 -33.56 -19.19 -13.35
CA GLU A 24 -34.54 -19.08 -12.23
C GLU A 24 -33.98 -18.18 -11.11
N THR A 25 -32.69 -18.27 -10.81
CA THR A 25 -32.03 -17.36 -9.87
C THR A 25 -32.04 -15.91 -10.38
N LEU A 26 -31.77 -15.68 -11.66
CA LEU A 26 -31.88 -14.36 -12.27
C LEU A 26 -33.32 -13.81 -12.19
N LYS A 27 -34.33 -14.64 -12.50
CA LYS A 27 -35.74 -14.25 -12.36
C LYS A 27 -36.09 -13.91 -10.91
N GLY A 28 -35.64 -14.71 -9.97
CA GLY A 28 -35.78 -14.47 -8.53
C GLY A 28 -35.18 -13.13 -8.12
N TYR A 29 -33.95 -12.86 -8.56
CA TYR A 29 -33.25 -11.62 -8.31
C TYR A 29 -34.02 -10.39 -8.82
N VAL A 30 -34.40 -10.41 -10.10
CA VAL A 30 -35.14 -9.31 -10.73
C VAL A 30 -36.47 -9.02 -10.00
N LYS A 31 -37.22 -10.07 -9.63
CA LYS A 31 -38.49 -9.92 -8.94
C LYS A 31 -38.35 -9.46 -7.49
N GLU A 32 -37.45 -10.10 -6.73
CA GLU A 32 -37.25 -9.78 -5.30
C GLU A 32 -36.69 -8.37 -5.12
N LYS A 33 -35.77 -7.97 -5.99
CA LYS A 33 -35.18 -6.61 -5.94
C LYS A 33 -35.97 -5.56 -6.70
N ALA A 34 -37.07 -5.96 -7.37
CA ALA A 34 -37.90 -5.07 -8.18
C ALA A 34 -37.09 -4.22 -9.17
N LEU A 35 -36.25 -4.88 -9.97
CA LEU A 35 -35.42 -4.21 -10.94
C LEU A 35 -36.22 -3.78 -12.17
N ASP A 36 -36.20 -2.49 -12.50
CA ASP A 36 -36.92 -1.92 -13.65
C ASP A 36 -36.14 -2.13 -14.96
N ALA A 37 -34.80 -2.17 -14.90
CA ALA A 37 -33.95 -2.49 -16.04
C ALA A 37 -32.67 -3.21 -15.61
N ILE A 38 -32.25 -4.15 -16.46
CA ILE A 38 -30.98 -4.88 -16.32
C ILE A 38 -30.22 -4.88 -17.65
N ALA A 39 -28.89 -5.09 -17.59
CA ALA A 39 -28.10 -5.40 -18.79
C ALA A 39 -27.29 -6.69 -18.57
N ILE A 40 -27.18 -7.49 -19.63
CA ILE A 40 -26.33 -8.68 -19.65
C ILE A 40 -24.99 -8.28 -20.28
N THR A 41 -23.92 -8.36 -19.49
CA THR A 41 -22.61 -7.77 -19.79
C THR A 41 -21.46 -8.75 -19.54
N ASN A 42 -21.49 -9.90 -20.23
CA ASN A 42 -20.47 -10.93 -20.08
C ASN A 42 -19.09 -10.40 -20.54
N HIS A 43 -18.01 -10.91 -19.95
CA HIS A 43 -16.64 -10.54 -20.30
C HIS A 43 -16.29 -10.89 -21.75
N ASN A 44 -16.01 -9.86 -22.55
CA ASN A 44 -15.52 -9.94 -23.94
C ASN A 44 -16.37 -10.84 -24.86
N LEU A 45 -17.58 -11.14 -24.47
CA LEU A 45 -18.49 -12.06 -25.16
C LEU A 45 -19.93 -11.56 -25.11
N PHE A 46 -20.63 -11.60 -26.23
CA PHE A 46 -22.09 -11.45 -26.28
C PHE A 46 -22.70 -12.68 -26.94
N ASP A 47 -23.50 -13.42 -26.19
CA ASP A 47 -24.29 -14.57 -26.69
C ASP A 47 -25.70 -14.10 -27.03
N GLU A 48 -25.96 -13.92 -28.35
CA GLU A 48 -27.26 -13.44 -28.83
C GLU A 48 -28.40 -14.44 -28.54
N ALA A 49 -28.15 -15.75 -28.59
CA ALA A 49 -29.15 -16.76 -28.33
C ALA A 49 -29.57 -16.77 -26.88
N GLN A 50 -28.63 -16.78 -25.96
CA GLN A 50 -28.88 -16.70 -24.50
C GLN A 50 -29.53 -15.37 -24.14
N PHE A 51 -29.06 -14.25 -24.70
CA PHE A 51 -29.69 -12.95 -24.47
C PHE A 51 -31.18 -12.96 -24.84
N ASN A 52 -31.53 -13.48 -26.02
CA ASN A 52 -32.91 -13.58 -26.48
C ASN A 52 -33.75 -14.48 -25.58
N GLU A 53 -33.22 -15.60 -25.08
CA GLU A 53 -33.86 -16.46 -24.09
C GLU A 53 -34.19 -15.71 -22.80
N ILE A 54 -33.19 -15.00 -22.24
CA ILE A 54 -33.36 -14.21 -21.01
C ILE A 54 -34.37 -13.08 -21.20
N ALA A 55 -34.25 -12.32 -22.30
CA ALA A 55 -35.15 -11.21 -22.61
C ALA A 55 -36.62 -11.70 -22.75
N ASN A 56 -36.83 -12.83 -23.41
CA ASN A 56 -38.19 -13.45 -23.51
C ASN A 56 -38.68 -13.93 -22.15
N ALA A 57 -37.81 -14.53 -21.32
CA ALA A 57 -38.20 -15.05 -20.00
C ALA A 57 -38.52 -13.97 -18.99
N LEU A 58 -37.99 -12.74 -19.17
CA LEU A 58 -38.23 -11.58 -18.32
C LEU A 58 -39.15 -10.55 -18.94
N ALA A 59 -39.75 -10.84 -20.09
CA ALA A 59 -40.69 -9.96 -20.76
C ALA A 59 -41.87 -9.57 -19.85
N GLY A 60 -42.17 -8.29 -19.73
CA GLY A 60 -43.22 -7.77 -18.86
C GLY A 60 -42.84 -7.70 -17.36
N ILE A 61 -41.64 -8.15 -16.97
CA ILE A 61 -41.13 -8.07 -15.60
C ILE A 61 -40.10 -6.93 -15.49
N THR A 62 -39.14 -6.89 -16.39
CA THR A 62 -38.08 -5.89 -16.43
C THR A 62 -37.65 -5.63 -17.88
N THR A 63 -37.00 -4.51 -18.12
CA THR A 63 -36.34 -4.22 -19.41
C THR A 63 -34.95 -4.85 -19.43
N VAL A 64 -34.67 -5.71 -20.44
CA VAL A 64 -33.35 -6.35 -20.57
C VAL A 64 -32.58 -5.71 -21.73
N TYR A 65 -31.37 -5.22 -21.47
CA TYR A 65 -30.49 -4.62 -22.46
C TYR A 65 -29.38 -5.58 -22.89
N PRO A 66 -29.03 -5.64 -24.17
CA PRO A 66 -27.83 -6.31 -24.63
C PRO A 66 -26.60 -5.48 -24.28
N GLY A 67 -25.59 -6.11 -23.74
CA GLY A 67 -24.35 -5.46 -23.32
C GLY A 67 -23.17 -6.40 -23.37
N ILE A 68 -22.00 -5.86 -23.19
CA ILE A 68 -20.72 -6.57 -23.11
C ILE A 68 -19.80 -5.82 -22.17
N GLU A 69 -19.00 -6.53 -21.38
CA GLU A 69 -17.89 -5.96 -20.62
C GLU A 69 -16.60 -6.23 -21.39
N ILE A 70 -15.90 -5.17 -21.81
CA ILE A 70 -14.73 -5.26 -22.70
C ILE A 70 -13.46 -4.92 -21.92
N ASN A 71 -12.42 -5.76 -22.07
CA ASN A 71 -11.07 -5.40 -21.64
C ASN A 71 -10.51 -4.35 -22.61
N ILE A 72 -10.26 -3.14 -22.13
CA ILE A 72 -9.83 -2.00 -22.95
C ILE A 72 -8.58 -1.31 -22.38
N GLY A 73 -7.77 -0.77 -23.27
CA GLY A 73 -6.60 0.04 -22.92
C GLY A 73 -5.40 -0.78 -22.43
N THR A 74 -4.35 -0.08 -22.06
CA THR A 74 -3.05 -0.68 -21.72
C THR A 74 -3.04 -1.39 -20.36
N ARG A 75 -3.99 -1.06 -19.49
CA ARG A 75 -4.13 -1.64 -18.14
C ARG A 75 -5.21 -2.72 -18.07
N MET A 76 -5.76 -3.13 -19.22
CA MET A 76 -6.88 -4.08 -19.30
C MET A 76 -8.05 -3.63 -18.39
N GLY A 77 -8.36 -2.33 -18.42
CA GLY A 77 -9.52 -1.80 -17.70
C GLY A 77 -10.82 -2.31 -18.32
N HIS A 78 -11.89 -2.38 -17.54
CA HIS A 78 -13.17 -2.88 -18.02
C HIS A 78 -14.10 -1.72 -18.41
N LEU A 79 -14.72 -1.87 -19.58
CA LEU A 79 -15.72 -0.94 -20.11
C LEU A 79 -17.02 -1.70 -20.40
N LEU A 80 -18.10 -1.34 -19.75
CA LEU A 80 -19.43 -1.81 -20.11
C LEU A 80 -19.93 -1.04 -21.33
N VAL A 81 -20.35 -1.76 -22.35
CA VAL A 81 -20.96 -1.21 -23.57
C VAL A 81 -22.35 -1.79 -23.69
N ILE A 82 -23.38 -0.94 -23.54
CA ILE A 82 -24.77 -1.34 -23.54
C ILE A 82 -25.48 -0.75 -24.77
N ALA A 83 -26.21 -1.59 -25.49
CA ALA A 83 -26.91 -1.22 -26.74
C ALA A 83 -28.42 -1.23 -26.56
N ASN A 84 -29.12 -0.66 -27.56
CA ASN A 84 -30.57 -0.71 -27.60
C ASN A 84 -31.03 -2.11 -28.05
N SER A 85 -32.05 -2.65 -27.39
CA SER A 85 -32.65 -3.94 -27.69
C SER A 85 -33.28 -4.03 -29.09
N SER A 86 -33.46 -2.89 -29.78
CA SER A 86 -33.93 -2.88 -31.19
C SER A 86 -32.84 -3.23 -32.20
N ASN A 87 -31.56 -3.30 -31.82
CA ASN A 87 -30.44 -3.50 -32.76
C ASN A 87 -29.47 -4.64 -32.32
N VAL A 88 -30.05 -5.72 -31.80
CA VAL A 88 -29.27 -6.83 -31.19
C VAL A 88 -28.33 -7.48 -32.21
N ALA A 89 -28.78 -7.71 -33.48
CA ALA A 89 -27.97 -8.40 -34.48
C ALA A 89 -26.72 -7.58 -34.91
N ASP A 90 -26.84 -6.23 -35.08
CA ASP A 90 -25.67 -5.40 -35.38
C ASP A 90 -24.70 -5.37 -34.16
N PHE A 91 -25.25 -5.28 -32.97
CA PHE A 91 -24.46 -5.34 -31.74
C PHE A 91 -23.71 -6.67 -31.61
N ALA A 92 -24.38 -7.80 -31.83
CA ALA A 92 -23.76 -9.13 -31.84
C ALA A 92 -22.61 -9.23 -32.84
N SER A 93 -22.81 -8.71 -34.07
CA SER A 93 -21.75 -8.67 -35.08
C SER A 93 -20.52 -7.87 -34.68
N ARG A 94 -20.70 -6.77 -33.93
CA ARG A 94 -19.59 -5.98 -33.39
C ARG A 94 -18.90 -6.68 -32.22
N CYS A 95 -19.66 -7.29 -31.33
CA CYS A 95 -19.12 -8.06 -30.23
C CYS A 95 -18.31 -9.28 -30.71
N ALA A 96 -18.70 -9.91 -31.79
CA ALA A 96 -17.92 -10.98 -32.42
C ALA A 96 -16.51 -10.53 -32.85
N LYS A 97 -16.35 -9.28 -33.33
CA LYS A 97 -15.03 -8.71 -33.61
C LYS A 97 -14.20 -8.47 -32.36
N ILE A 98 -14.81 -8.04 -31.24
CA ILE A 98 -14.11 -7.95 -29.96
C ILE A 98 -13.58 -9.33 -29.56
N GLN A 99 -14.39 -10.36 -29.65
CA GLN A 99 -14.02 -11.73 -29.33
C GLN A 99 -12.88 -12.29 -30.21
N GLU A 100 -12.82 -11.88 -31.48
CA GLU A 100 -11.70 -12.21 -32.36
C GLU A 100 -10.39 -11.55 -31.91
N HIS A 101 -10.42 -10.36 -31.35
CA HIS A 101 -9.23 -9.64 -30.85
C HIS A 101 -8.81 -10.12 -29.45
N ILE A 102 -9.75 -10.47 -28.59
CA ILE A 102 -9.49 -10.86 -27.19
C ILE A 102 -9.67 -12.38 -27.06
N VAL A 103 -8.63 -13.13 -27.36
CA VAL A 103 -8.63 -14.61 -27.31
C VAL A 103 -8.13 -15.15 -25.95
N SER A 104 -7.69 -14.30 -25.04
CA SER A 104 -7.30 -14.68 -23.66
C SER A 104 -7.59 -13.56 -22.67
N PRO A 105 -7.75 -13.88 -21.37
CA PRO A 105 -8.03 -12.87 -20.32
C PRO A 105 -6.94 -11.79 -20.16
N SER A 106 -5.72 -12.06 -20.64
CA SER A 106 -4.59 -11.11 -20.58
C SER A 106 -4.51 -10.17 -21.78
N MET A 107 -5.52 -10.19 -22.67
CA MET A 107 -5.59 -9.33 -23.85
C MET A 107 -6.64 -8.25 -23.67
N SER A 108 -6.43 -7.11 -24.31
CA SER A 108 -7.36 -5.99 -24.38
C SER A 108 -7.35 -5.37 -25.76
N VAL A 109 -8.41 -4.71 -26.14
CA VAL A 109 -8.44 -3.87 -27.33
C VAL A 109 -7.93 -2.46 -27.00
N SER A 110 -7.23 -1.81 -27.92
CA SER A 110 -6.93 -0.41 -27.79
C SER A 110 -8.20 0.43 -27.97
N VAL A 111 -8.21 1.67 -27.46
CA VAL A 111 -9.35 2.58 -27.63
C VAL A 111 -9.60 2.89 -29.11
N GLN A 112 -8.57 2.92 -29.96
CA GLN A 112 -8.67 3.14 -31.39
C GLN A 112 -9.38 1.97 -32.10
N GLU A 113 -8.96 0.73 -31.84
CA GLU A 113 -9.61 -0.48 -32.37
C GLU A 113 -11.06 -0.57 -31.89
N PHE A 114 -11.33 -0.24 -30.61
CA PHE A 114 -12.68 -0.16 -30.07
C PHE A 114 -13.55 0.84 -30.87
N MET A 115 -13.06 2.06 -31.13
CA MET A 115 -13.79 3.07 -31.90
C MET A 115 -14.00 2.69 -33.36
N GLU A 116 -13.11 1.88 -33.95
CA GLU A 116 -13.30 1.31 -35.30
C GLU A 116 -14.42 0.24 -35.31
N ILE A 117 -14.49 -0.60 -34.28
CA ILE A 117 -15.53 -1.61 -34.13
C ILE A 117 -16.88 -0.97 -33.80
N PHE A 118 -16.90 0.07 -32.96
CA PHE A 118 -18.08 0.81 -32.52
C PHE A 118 -18.03 2.29 -32.99
N PRO A 119 -18.18 2.57 -34.29
CA PRO A 119 -17.89 3.90 -34.85
C PRO A 119 -18.87 5.01 -34.41
N ASN A 120 -20.06 4.64 -33.94
CA ASN A 120 -21.09 5.57 -33.50
C ASN A 120 -21.31 5.45 -31.99
N LEU A 121 -20.33 5.86 -31.17
CA LEU A 121 -20.37 5.74 -29.71
C LEU A 121 -21.63 6.32 -29.07
N GLY A 122 -22.22 7.36 -29.69
CA GLY A 122 -23.48 7.96 -29.26
C GLY A 122 -24.70 7.03 -29.23
N GLN A 123 -24.65 5.86 -29.88
CA GLN A 123 -25.74 4.87 -29.87
C GLN A 123 -25.67 3.93 -28.66
N TYR A 124 -24.53 3.90 -27.97
CA TYR A 124 -24.27 3.01 -26.85
C TYR A 124 -24.21 3.78 -25.53
N MET A 125 -24.47 3.09 -24.46
CA MET A 125 -24.18 3.54 -23.11
C MET A 125 -22.81 2.99 -22.73
N LEU A 126 -21.83 3.88 -22.52
CA LEU A 126 -20.46 3.53 -22.16
C LEU A 126 -20.26 3.82 -20.66
N ILE A 127 -19.92 2.78 -19.90
CA ILE A 127 -19.76 2.84 -18.46
C ILE A 127 -18.40 2.20 -18.09
N PRO A 128 -17.31 2.98 -17.96
CA PRO A 128 -16.03 2.46 -17.56
C PRO A 128 -16.01 2.10 -16.06
N HIS A 129 -15.18 1.12 -15.69
CA HIS A 129 -14.77 0.93 -14.32
C HIS A 129 -13.93 2.13 -13.87
N MET A 130 -14.43 2.85 -12.88
CA MET A 130 -13.77 3.98 -12.24
C MET A 130 -13.46 3.58 -10.80
N GLU A 131 -12.18 3.42 -10.43
CA GLU A 131 -11.85 2.93 -9.08
C GLU A 131 -12.46 1.56 -8.70
N LYS A 132 -12.96 0.81 -9.69
CA LYS A 132 -13.32 -0.61 -9.60
C LYS A 132 -12.27 -1.40 -10.39
N ASN A 133 -11.70 -2.43 -9.81
CA ASN A 133 -10.62 -3.19 -10.45
C ASN A 133 -11.16 -4.16 -11.54
N PRO A 134 -10.49 -4.21 -12.69
CA PRO A 134 -9.45 -3.30 -13.18
C PRO A 134 -10.02 -1.98 -13.73
N PRO A 135 -9.48 -0.80 -13.30
CA PRO A 135 -9.96 0.49 -13.79
C PRO A 135 -9.49 0.79 -15.21
N VAL A 136 -10.31 1.52 -15.96
CA VAL A 136 -9.94 2.03 -17.28
C VAL A 136 -8.87 3.11 -17.12
N ASP A 137 -7.84 3.10 -17.97
CA ASP A 137 -6.74 4.06 -17.93
C ASP A 137 -7.15 5.46 -18.40
N ASP A 138 -6.44 6.50 -17.90
CA ASP A 138 -6.74 7.90 -18.15
C ASP A 138 -6.70 8.27 -19.63
N TYR A 139 -5.83 7.64 -20.43
CA TYR A 139 -5.75 7.89 -21.87
C TYR A 139 -7.02 7.39 -22.57
N THR A 140 -7.47 6.20 -22.24
CA THR A 140 -8.71 5.63 -22.78
C THR A 140 -9.92 6.46 -22.38
N LEU A 141 -10.01 6.89 -21.11
CA LEU A 141 -11.07 7.79 -20.62
C LEU A 141 -11.08 9.13 -21.38
N ALA A 142 -9.93 9.72 -21.60
CA ALA A 142 -9.81 10.99 -22.33
C ALA A 142 -10.24 10.86 -23.81
N MET A 143 -9.93 9.72 -24.45
CA MET A 143 -10.34 9.46 -25.83
C MET A 143 -11.84 9.19 -25.99
N LEU A 144 -12.47 8.54 -25.00
CA LEU A 144 -13.92 8.31 -24.98
C LEU A 144 -14.68 9.61 -24.63
N GLY A 145 -14.10 10.48 -23.82
CA GLY A 145 -14.58 11.83 -23.53
C GLY A 145 -16.07 11.90 -23.19
N ASP A 146 -16.82 12.79 -23.86
CA ASP A 146 -18.25 13.03 -23.62
C ASP A 146 -19.17 11.84 -23.97
N HIS A 147 -18.63 10.76 -24.51
CA HIS A 147 -19.41 9.55 -24.77
C HIS A 147 -19.60 8.70 -23.51
N ILE A 148 -18.81 8.93 -22.47
CA ILE A 148 -18.98 8.27 -21.16
C ILE A 148 -20.28 8.80 -20.52
N CYS A 149 -21.15 7.87 -20.15
CA CYS A 149 -22.45 8.24 -19.53
C CYS A 149 -22.32 8.38 -18.01
N CYS A 150 -21.58 7.48 -17.37
CA CYS A 150 -21.34 7.43 -15.93
C CYS A 150 -20.13 6.54 -15.69
N GLY A 151 -19.69 6.40 -14.42
CA GLY A 151 -18.57 5.55 -14.06
C GLY A 151 -18.95 4.54 -12.98
N GLU A 152 -18.64 3.25 -13.18
CA GLU A 152 -18.89 2.24 -12.18
C GLU A 152 -17.82 2.26 -11.09
N VAL A 153 -18.26 2.35 -9.83
CA VAL A 153 -17.39 2.39 -8.65
C VAL A 153 -17.51 1.12 -7.80
N GLY A 154 -16.41 0.73 -7.16
CA GLY A 154 -16.34 -0.52 -6.40
C GLY A 154 -16.92 -0.44 -4.97
N SER A 155 -17.20 0.76 -4.43
CA SER A 155 -17.64 0.91 -3.04
C SER A 155 -18.52 2.14 -2.81
N ILE A 156 -19.25 2.14 -1.68
CA ILE A 156 -20.09 3.27 -1.24
C ILE A 156 -19.24 4.52 -0.97
N LYS A 157 -18.05 4.36 -0.38
CA LYS A 157 -17.10 5.47 -0.17
C LYS A 157 -16.78 6.17 -1.48
N LYS A 158 -16.43 5.40 -2.50
CA LYS A 158 -16.11 5.92 -3.83
C LYS A 158 -17.32 6.55 -4.50
N PHE A 159 -18.49 5.93 -4.34
CA PHE A 159 -19.75 6.52 -4.84
C PHE A 159 -19.99 7.91 -4.25
N VAL A 160 -19.95 8.06 -2.93
CA VAL A 160 -20.15 9.34 -2.23
C VAL A 160 -19.08 10.37 -2.59
N TYR A 161 -17.83 9.93 -2.73
CA TYR A 161 -16.72 10.80 -3.17
C TYR A 161 -16.95 11.34 -4.56
N TYR A 162 -17.25 10.49 -5.56
CA TYR A 162 -17.49 10.89 -6.95
C TYR A 162 -18.77 11.71 -7.11
N GLN A 163 -19.75 11.49 -6.24
CA GLN A 163 -20.98 12.31 -6.22
C GLN A 163 -20.70 13.78 -5.87
N LYS A 164 -19.73 14.02 -5.01
CA LYS A 164 -19.34 15.38 -4.54
C LYS A 164 -18.36 16.08 -5.47
N ASP A 165 -17.57 15.36 -6.24
CA ASP A 165 -16.52 15.89 -7.12
C ASP A 165 -17.09 16.17 -8.52
N GLU A 166 -17.32 17.45 -8.85
CA GLU A 166 -17.92 17.89 -10.12
C GLU A 166 -17.10 17.49 -11.36
N ALA A 167 -15.79 17.29 -11.20
CA ALA A 167 -14.90 16.89 -12.31
C ALA A 167 -15.03 15.41 -12.69
N MET A 168 -15.61 14.58 -11.83
CA MET A 168 -15.75 13.14 -12.06
C MET A 168 -17.09 12.79 -12.71
N PRO A 169 -17.15 11.71 -13.52
CA PRO A 169 -18.43 11.19 -14.04
C PRO A 169 -19.41 10.85 -12.93
N THR A 170 -20.69 10.80 -13.24
CA THR A 170 -21.73 10.32 -12.33
C THR A 170 -21.44 8.91 -11.87
N PRO A 171 -21.31 8.62 -10.56
CA PRO A 171 -21.03 7.27 -10.09
C PRO A 171 -22.25 6.36 -10.16
N VAL A 172 -22.02 5.09 -10.50
CA VAL A 172 -23.02 4.00 -10.40
C VAL A 172 -22.45 2.83 -9.62
N TYR A 173 -23.33 2.08 -8.95
CA TYR A 173 -22.93 0.98 -8.08
C TYR A 173 -23.76 -0.26 -8.40
N PHE A 174 -23.30 -1.05 -9.38
CA PHE A 174 -23.96 -2.25 -9.88
C PHE A 174 -23.49 -3.52 -9.14
N SER A 175 -24.20 -4.62 -9.39
CA SER A 175 -24.02 -5.84 -8.64
C SER A 175 -22.82 -6.68 -9.08
N ASP A 176 -22.48 -6.68 -10.37
CA ASP A 176 -21.52 -7.61 -10.99
C ASP A 176 -21.91 -9.08 -10.71
N PHE A 177 -23.22 -9.35 -10.82
CA PHE A 177 -23.81 -10.60 -10.36
C PHE A 177 -23.64 -11.74 -11.37
N ARG A 178 -23.37 -12.92 -10.82
CA ARG A 178 -23.37 -14.20 -11.54
C ARG A 178 -24.45 -15.07 -10.95
N PRO A 179 -25.65 -15.16 -11.59
CA PRO A 179 -26.77 -15.91 -11.08
C PRO A 179 -26.52 -17.42 -11.16
N VAL A 180 -26.11 -18.02 -10.05
CA VAL A 180 -25.97 -19.48 -9.88
C VAL A 180 -27.05 -20.00 -8.96
N GLU A 181 -27.34 -21.30 -8.99
CA GLU A 181 -28.33 -21.91 -8.09
C GLU A 181 -27.95 -21.63 -6.62
N ASP A 182 -28.93 -21.28 -5.81
CA ASP A 182 -28.78 -20.92 -4.37
C ASP A 182 -27.84 -19.75 -4.07
N ALA A 183 -27.47 -18.92 -5.07
CA ALA A 183 -26.68 -17.73 -4.82
C ALA A 183 -27.39 -16.73 -3.91
N ALA A 184 -26.63 -16.11 -3.01
CA ALA A 184 -27.10 -14.96 -2.25
C ALA A 184 -27.36 -13.77 -3.20
N LEU A 185 -28.57 -13.21 -3.15
CA LEU A 185 -28.95 -12.12 -4.04
C LEU A 185 -28.19 -10.83 -3.71
N PRO A 186 -27.67 -10.12 -4.70
CA PRO A 186 -26.94 -8.87 -4.50
C PRO A 186 -27.75 -7.81 -3.75
N ILE A 187 -27.06 -7.03 -2.95
CA ILE A 187 -27.63 -5.87 -2.22
C ILE A 187 -27.24 -4.54 -2.86
N ARG A 188 -26.26 -4.54 -3.75
CA ARG A 188 -25.87 -3.35 -4.52
C ARG A 188 -27.03 -2.89 -5.38
N ALA A 189 -27.27 -1.60 -5.40
CA ALA A 189 -28.35 -1.01 -6.17
C ALA A 189 -28.04 0.42 -6.57
N THR A 190 -28.44 0.76 -7.79
CA THR A 190 -28.48 2.15 -8.29
C THR A 190 -29.92 2.52 -8.59
N PHE A 191 -30.37 3.62 -8.02
CA PHE A 191 -31.68 4.21 -8.27
C PHE A 191 -31.52 5.45 -9.13
N ILE A 192 -32.45 5.62 -10.07
CA ILE A 192 -32.48 6.78 -10.98
C ILE A 192 -33.83 7.48 -10.93
N ASP A 193 -33.78 8.80 -10.98
CA ASP A 193 -34.99 9.64 -11.00
C ASP A 193 -35.49 9.81 -12.43
N THR A 194 -36.24 8.82 -12.91
CA THR A 194 -36.87 8.81 -14.22
C THR A 194 -38.20 8.08 -14.17
N GLU A 195 -39.11 8.40 -15.09
CA GLU A 195 -40.34 7.63 -15.29
C GLU A 195 -40.15 6.51 -16.31
N ASP A 196 -39.20 6.66 -17.22
CA ASP A 196 -38.94 5.77 -18.36
C ASP A 196 -37.54 5.15 -18.26
N VAL A 197 -37.44 3.86 -18.58
CA VAL A 197 -36.18 3.11 -18.63
C VAL A 197 -35.69 2.85 -20.05
N SER A 198 -36.14 3.61 -21.05
CA SER A 198 -35.57 3.55 -22.40
C SER A 198 -34.09 3.94 -22.40
N LEU A 199 -33.28 3.40 -23.30
CA LEU A 199 -31.83 3.68 -23.36
C LEU A 199 -31.50 5.18 -23.42
N PRO A 200 -32.21 6.04 -24.21
CA PRO A 200 -31.98 7.46 -24.20
C PRO A 200 -32.26 8.12 -22.86
N SER A 201 -33.35 7.73 -22.18
CA SER A 201 -33.71 8.25 -20.87
C SER A 201 -32.70 7.85 -19.80
N LEU A 202 -32.24 6.59 -19.81
CA LEU A 202 -31.16 6.12 -18.93
C LEU A 202 -29.87 6.91 -19.15
N ARG A 203 -29.47 7.14 -20.40
CA ARG A 203 -28.26 7.93 -20.72
C ARG A 203 -28.32 9.34 -20.14
N LEU A 204 -29.42 10.04 -20.34
CA LEU A 204 -29.60 11.39 -19.83
C LEU A 204 -29.58 11.43 -18.28
N CYS A 205 -30.25 10.48 -17.64
CA CYS A 205 -30.25 10.43 -16.19
C CYS A 205 -28.90 10.05 -15.61
N LEU A 206 -28.18 9.12 -16.22
CA LEU A 206 -26.85 8.68 -15.77
C LEU A 206 -25.75 9.73 -16.01
N GLN A 207 -25.99 10.77 -16.80
CA GLN A 207 -25.11 11.93 -16.93
C GLN A 207 -25.36 13.01 -15.87
N ASP A 208 -26.46 12.92 -15.13
CA ASP A 208 -26.86 13.91 -14.13
C ASP A 208 -26.75 13.31 -12.71
N LYS A 209 -25.74 13.75 -11.94
CA LYS A 209 -25.50 13.28 -10.56
C LYS A 209 -26.70 13.43 -9.65
N SER A 210 -27.53 14.48 -9.85
CA SER A 210 -28.72 14.73 -9.02
C SER A 210 -29.79 13.67 -9.20
N LYS A 211 -29.74 12.91 -10.30
CA LYS A 211 -30.71 11.87 -10.65
C LYS A 211 -30.28 10.46 -10.30
N VAL A 212 -29.05 10.25 -9.82
CA VAL A 212 -28.50 8.93 -9.47
C VAL A 212 -28.32 8.82 -7.97
N MET A 213 -28.92 7.80 -7.35
CA MET A 213 -29.03 7.66 -5.91
C MET A 213 -28.80 6.22 -5.46
N LEU A 214 -28.45 6.06 -4.19
CA LEU A 214 -28.25 4.75 -3.52
C LEU A 214 -29.55 4.23 -2.87
N SER A 215 -30.54 5.10 -2.62
CA SER A 215 -31.79 4.76 -1.98
C SER A 215 -32.96 5.50 -2.66
N ALA A 216 -34.09 4.84 -2.82
CA ALA A 216 -35.28 5.45 -3.39
C ALA A 216 -35.88 6.54 -2.49
N GLU A 217 -35.80 6.39 -1.17
CA GLU A 217 -36.44 7.28 -0.19
C GLU A 217 -35.48 8.34 0.35
N ASN A 218 -34.22 7.92 0.64
CA ASN A 218 -33.24 8.72 1.37
C ASN A 218 -32.06 9.18 0.49
N GLY A 219 -32.18 9.08 -0.81
CA GLY A 219 -31.16 9.54 -1.76
C GLY A 219 -29.80 8.88 -1.53
N ASN A 220 -28.77 9.70 -1.28
CA ASN A 220 -27.39 9.22 -1.05
C ASN A 220 -27.00 9.18 0.43
N SER A 221 -27.92 9.47 1.35
CA SER A 221 -27.65 9.42 2.79
C SER A 221 -27.69 8.02 3.36
N GLN A 222 -28.39 7.10 2.71
CA GLN A 222 -28.57 5.72 3.16
C GLN A 222 -28.42 4.72 2.02
N PHE A 223 -28.05 3.48 2.37
CA PHE A 223 -27.92 2.37 1.43
C PHE A 223 -28.26 1.03 2.13
N THR A 224 -28.71 0.05 1.38
CA THR A 224 -28.93 -1.30 1.89
C THR A 224 -27.58 -2.00 2.05
N ALA A 225 -27.13 -2.22 3.29
CA ALA A 225 -25.85 -2.84 3.59
C ALA A 225 -25.93 -4.37 3.73
N LEU A 226 -27.05 -4.88 4.28
CA LEU A 226 -27.39 -6.29 4.31
C LEU A 226 -28.88 -6.43 3.94
N PRO A 227 -29.37 -7.61 3.55
CA PRO A 227 -30.79 -7.80 3.17
C PRO A 227 -31.79 -7.30 4.21
N TYR A 228 -31.38 -7.28 5.47
CA TYR A 228 -32.21 -6.89 6.62
C TYR A 228 -31.72 -5.60 7.30
N LEU A 229 -30.73 -4.91 6.75
CA LEU A 229 -30.07 -3.75 7.39
C LEU A 229 -29.78 -2.65 6.39
N THR A 230 -30.34 -1.49 6.66
CA THR A 230 -29.96 -0.22 6.02
C THR A 230 -28.94 0.52 6.90
N LEU A 231 -27.94 1.14 6.30
CA LEU A 231 -26.95 1.99 6.94
C LEU A 231 -26.97 3.40 6.34
N SER A 232 -26.55 4.38 7.15
CA SER A 232 -26.14 5.69 6.64
C SER A 232 -24.79 5.59 5.95
N THR A 233 -24.56 6.42 4.92
CA THR A 233 -23.25 6.61 4.29
C THR A 233 -22.23 7.31 5.20
N GLY A 234 -22.68 7.83 6.36
CA GLY A 234 -21.89 8.46 7.42
C GLY A 234 -21.69 7.57 8.63
N LEU A 235 -22.01 8.09 9.81
CA LEU A 235 -21.78 7.44 11.10
C LEU A 235 -22.99 6.64 11.58
N ASN A 236 -22.80 5.35 11.77
CA ASN A 236 -23.80 4.41 12.25
C ASN A 236 -23.41 3.88 13.64
N VAL A 237 -24.35 3.84 14.58
CA VAL A 237 -24.13 3.27 15.90
C VAL A 237 -25.06 2.10 16.12
N ILE A 238 -24.49 0.94 16.43
CA ILE A 238 -25.23 -0.27 16.79
C ILE A 238 -25.28 -0.37 18.32
N ILE A 239 -26.48 -0.35 18.87
CA ILE A 239 -26.78 -0.59 20.27
C ILE A 239 -27.58 -1.90 20.43
N GLY A 240 -27.63 -2.43 21.62
CA GLY A 240 -28.41 -3.65 21.92
C GLY A 240 -27.93 -4.35 23.16
N GLY A 241 -28.75 -5.20 23.75
CA GLY A 241 -28.39 -5.99 24.92
C GLY A 241 -27.22 -6.95 24.68
N ARG A 242 -26.74 -7.59 25.75
CA ARG A 242 -25.72 -8.65 25.60
C ARG A 242 -26.26 -9.81 24.79
N SER A 243 -25.42 -10.34 23.90
CA SER A 243 -25.78 -11.46 23.00
C SER A 243 -26.99 -11.17 22.08
N SER A 244 -27.30 -9.92 21.76
CA SER A 244 -28.34 -9.52 20.83
C SER A 244 -27.95 -9.64 19.34
N GLY A 245 -26.67 -9.92 19.04
CA GLY A 245 -26.21 -10.09 17.67
C GLY A 245 -25.38 -8.91 17.12
N LYS A 246 -24.95 -7.95 17.96
CA LYS A 246 -24.15 -6.78 17.53
C LYS A 246 -22.88 -7.17 16.77
N SER A 247 -21.99 -7.94 17.41
CA SER A 247 -20.74 -8.38 16.79
C SER A 247 -20.98 -9.34 15.61
N TYR A 248 -22.10 -10.11 15.64
CA TYR A 248 -22.52 -10.90 14.48
C TYR A 248 -22.85 -10.00 13.28
N THR A 249 -23.54 -8.89 13.49
CA THR A 249 -23.84 -7.93 12.43
C THR A 249 -22.58 -7.32 11.85
N LEU A 250 -21.58 -6.95 12.69
CA LEU A 250 -20.27 -6.47 12.20
C LEU A 250 -19.53 -7.55 11.40
N ASN A 251 -19.54 -8.80 11.86
CA ASN A 251 -18.89 -9.89 11.12
C ASN A 251 -19.55 -10.09 9.75
N ARG A 252 -20.90 -10.04 9.66
CA ARG A 252 -21.60 -10.13 8.39
C ARG A 252 -21.28 -8.97 7.44
N LEU A 253 -21.15 -7.74 7.95
CA LEU A 253 -20.68 -6.59 7.16
C LEU A 253 -19.26 -6.82 6.67
N ASN A 254 -18.35 -7.29 7.53
CA ASN A 254 -16.97 -7.58 7.14
C ASN A 254 -16.85 -8.72 6.10
N GLU A 255 -17.75 -9.69 6.12
CA GLU A 255 -17.81 -10.76 5.12
C GLU A 255 -18.40 -10.29 3.78
N GLN A 256 -19.34 -9.33 3.83
CA GLN A 256 -20.05 -8.83 2.65
C GLN A 256 -19.23 -7.86 1.81
N TYR A 257 -18.30 -7.12 2.43
CA TYR A 257 -17.52 -6.08 1.78
C TYR A 257 -16.03 -6.43 1.80
N GLU A 258 -15.33 -6.28 0.67
CA GLU A 258 -13.94 -6.74 0.51
C GLU A 258 -12.91 -5.84 1.20
N ASN A 259 -13.12 -4.52 1.18
CA ASN A 259 -12.13 -3.55 1.64
C ASN A 259 -12.57 -2.85 2.92
N VAL A 260 -12.69 -3.62 4.02
CA VAL A 260 -13.19 -3.17 5.32
C VAL A 260 -12.09 -3.15 6.35
N LYS A 261 -11.97 -2.05 7.11
CA LYS A 261 -11.19 -1.99 8.33
C LYS A 261 -12.06 -2.41 9.51
N TYR A 262 -11.74 -3.54 10.13
CA TYR A 262 -12.46 -4.01 11.31
C TYR A 262 -11.56 -4.01 12.55
N ILE A 263 -11.85 -3.11 13.49
CA ILE A 263 -11.20 -3.02 14.81
C ILE A 263 -12.05 -3.80 15.80
N ARG A 264 -11.55 -4.97 16.22
CA ARG A 264 -12.27 -5.90 17.10
C ARG A 264 -12.11 -5.53 18.58
N GLN A 265 -13.11 -5.84 19.38
CA GLN A 265 -13.06 -5.74 20.83
C GLN A 265 -11.81 -6.47 21.36
N PHE A 266 -11.12 -5.87 22.32
CA PHE A 266 -9.89 -6.39 22.97
C PHE A 266 -8.68 -6.67 22.05
N GLN A 267 -8.78 -6.45 20.74
CA GLN A 267 -7.65 -6.66 19.82
C GLN A 267 -6.40 -5.90 20.25
N LEU A 268 -6.57 -4.81 21.00
CA LEU A 268 -5.49 -3.94 21.50
C LEU A 268 -4.98 -4.34 22.89
N LEU A 269 -5.67 -5.27 23.58
CA LEU A 269 -5.38 -5.69 24.97
C LEU A 269 -4.90 -7.15 25.13
N GLU A 270 -5.11 -8.01 24.13
CA GLU A 270 -4.90 -9.46 24.24
C GLU A 270 -3.44 -9.90 24.22
N VAL A 271 -2.46 -8.98 24.23
CA VAL A 271 -1.05 -9.33 24.13
C VAL A 271 -0.40 -9.28 25.50
N ASP A 272 0.29 -10.38 25.87
CA ASP A 272 1.21 -10.42 27.02
C ASP A 272 2.08 -9.16 27.01
N PRO A 273 2.13 -8.34 28.11
CA PRO A 273 2.81 -7.05 28.11
C PRO A 273 4.24 -7.07 27.54
N SER A 274 4.98 -8.16 27.74
CA SER A 274 6.35 -8.34 27.22
C SER A 274 6.37 -8.62 25.71
N LYS A 275 5.40 -9.35 25.18
CA LYS A 275 5.23 -9.58 23.73
C LYS A 275 4.62 -8.37 23.03
N ALA A 276 3.68 -7.68 23.70
CA ALA A 276 3.07 -6.46 23.19
C ALA A 276 4.10 -5.37 22.90
N GLU A 277 5.05 -5.20 23.80
CA GLU A 277 6.11 -4.22 23.63
C GLU A 277 7.03 -4.55 22.45
N GLN A 278 7.35 -5.82 22.28
CA GLN A 278 8.18 -6.28 21.18
C GLN A 278 7.44 -6.19 19.84
N GLU A 279 6.21 -6.70 19.74
CA GLU A 279 5.39 -6.62 18.51
C GLU A 279 5.06 -5.18 18.13
N PHE A 280 4.80 -4.33 19.12
CA PHE A 280 4.58 -2.91 18.90
C PHE A 280 5.83 -2.23 18.34
N SER A 281 6.99 -2.47 18.96
CA SER A 281 8.27 -1.96 18.49
C SER A 281 8.61 -2.44 17.07
N GLU A 282 8.33 -3.71 16.76
CA GLU A 282 8.52 -4.28 15.43
C GLU A 282 7.58 -3.67 14.38
N LYS A 283 6.29 -3.48 14.70
CA LYS A 283 5.34 -2.80 13.81
C LYS A 283 5.72 -1.34 13.56
N LEU A 284 6.16 -0.64 14.60
CA LEU A 284 6.60 0.73 14.49
C LEU A 284 7.89 0.83 13.67
N ALA A 285 8.86 -0.07 13.91
CA ALA A 285 10.09 -0.19 13.13
C ALA A 285 9.81 -0.54 11.67
N ALA A 286 8.84 -1.41 11.38
CA ALA A 286 8.45 -1.75 10.02
C ALA A 286 7.84 -0.55 9.27
N LYS A 287 6.94 0.21 9.92
CA LYS A 287 6.35 1.44 9.35
C LYS A 287 7.40 2.56 9.14
N GLN A 288 8.46 2.60 9.94
CA GLN A 288 9.52 3.62 9.89
C GLN A 288 10.86 3.10 9.36
N GLY A 289 10.92 1.86 8.88
CA GLY A 289 12.13 1.22 8.37
C GLY A 289 12.82 1.99 7.24
N THR A 290 12.05 2.73 6.45
CA THR A 290 12.57 3.64 5.41
C THR A 290 13.41 4.75 6.02
N ILE A 291 12.96 5.37 7.12
CA ILE A 291 13.67 6.46 7.80
C ILE A 291 15.01 5.96 8.35
N THR A 292 15.01 4.81 9.00
CA THR A 292 16.23 4.18 9.53
C THR A 292 17.21 3.85 8.41
N ARG A 293 16.74 3.28 7.32
CA ARG A 293 17.54 2.94 6.14
C ARG A 293 18.14 4.20 5.50
N ASP A 294 17.34 5.23 5.27
CA ASP A 294 17.79 6.47 4.64
C ASP A 294 18.82 7.20 5.50
N TYR A 295 18.65 7.14 6.83
CA TYR A 295 19.62 7.70 7.76
C TYR A 295 20.99 7.00 7.70
N PHE A 296 21.02 5.67 7.60
CA PHE A 296 22.27 4.91 7.55
C PHE A 296 22.88 4.79 6.15
N LEU A 297 22.17 5.13 5.09
CA LEU A 297 22.67 5.01 3.71
C LEU A 297 24.00 5.77 3.46
N PRO A 298 24.21 7.00 3.96
CA PRO A 298 25.52 7.66 3.83
C PRO A 298 26.63 6.93 4.59
N PHE A 299 26.32 6.33 5.76
CA PHE A 299 27.28 5.59 6.56
C PHE A 299 27.66 4.25 5.92
N SER A 300 26.74 3.59 5.24
CA SER A 300 27.07 2.34 4.52
C SER A 300 28.17 2.57 3.49
N LYS A 301 28.17 3.70 2.78
CA LYS A 301 29.23 4.07 1.84
C LYS A 301 30.60 4.25 2.53
N VAL A 302 30.61 4.84 3.73
CA VAL A 302 31.84 5.00 4.51
C VAL A 302 32.38 3.64 4.98
N VAL A 303 31.50 2.70 5.35
CA VAL A 303 31.88 1.32 5.67
C VAL A 303 32.51 0.64 4.46
N ASP A 304 31.91 0.80 3.29
CA ASP A 304 32.42 0.23 2.04
C ASP A 304 33.80 0.79 1.66
N GLU A 305 34.08 2.06 1.96
CA GLU A 305 35.38 2.69 1.71
C GLU A 305 36.52 2.13 2.59
N VAL A 306 36.20 1.58 3.77
CA VAL A 306 37.22 1.16 4.76
C VAL A 306 37.28 -0.35 5.02
N LYS A 307 36.23 -1.09 4.68
CA LYS A 307 36.14 -2.54 4.99
C LYS A 307 37.29 -3.40 4.42
N ASP A 308 37.89 -2.96 3.32
CA ASP A 308 38.96 -3.67 2.61
C ASP A 308 40.34 -3.07 2.85
N ILE A 309 40.46 -2.05 3.68
CA ILE A 309 41.76 -1.50 4.11
C ILE A 309 42.36 -2.45 5.14
N SER A 310 43.68 -2.65 5.09
CA SER A 310 44.45 -3.35 6.11
C SER A 310 45.59 -2.43 6.57
N ILE A 311 45.37 -1.80 7.74
CA ILE A 311 46.42 -0.94 8.31
C ILE A 311 47.68 -1.76 8.66
N ALA A 312 47.50 -3.00 9.15
CA ALA A 312 48.61 -3.89 9.47
C ALA A 312 49.51 -4.21 8.23
N ASP A 313 48.88 -4.42 7.06
CA ASP A 313 49.61 -4.67 5.83
C ASP A 313 50.32 -3.38 5.33
N ASN A 314 49.68 -2.22 5.49
CA ASN A 314 50.25 -0.93 5.17
C ASN A 314 51.47 -0.63 6.07
N ASP A 315 51.34 -0.86 7.39
CA ASP A 315 52.48 -0.65 8.35
C ASP A 315 53.62 -1.61 8.02
N LYS A 316 53.30 -2.89 7.75
CA LYS A 316 54.30 -3.86 7.34
C LYS A 316 55.02 -3.47 6.04
N ALA A 317 54.26 -2.99 5.03
CA ALA A 317 54.86 -2.54 3.77
C ALA A 317 55.81 -1.36 3.98
N VAL A 318 55.46 -0.42 4.88
CA VAL A 318 56.37 0.70 5.25
C VAL A 318 57.62 0.20 5.98
N GLU A 319 57.49 -0.75 6.92
CA GLU A 319 58.59 -1.36 7.67
C GLU A 319 59.54 -2.14 6.72
N ASP A 320 58.98 -2.93 5.81
CA ASP A 320 59.73 -3.66 4.78
C ASP A 320 60.47 -2.70 3.84
N TYR A 321 59.84 -1.58 3.45
CA TYR A 321 60.50 -0.50 2.69
C TYR A 321 61.69 0.06 3.44
N ILE A 322 61.50 0.50 4.70
CA ILE A 322 62.59 1.10 5.50
C ILE A 322 63.72 0.09 5.69
N THR A 323 63.41 -1.16 6.00
CA THR A 323 64.40 -2.23 6.19
C THR A 323 65.19 -2.49 4.91
N SER A 324 64.50 -2.58 3.76
CA SER A 324 65.12 -2.79 2.47
C SER A 324 66.02 -1.59 2.04
N LEU A 325 65.58 -0.36 2.36
CA LEU A 325 66.32 0.87 2.09
C LEU A 325 67.60 0.94 2.91
N ILE A 326 67.55 0.61 4.20
CA ILE A 326 68.72 0.57 5.08
C ILE A 326 69.72 -0.46 4.55
N LYS A 327 69.26 -1.65 4.24
CA LYS A 327 70.11 -2.73 3.72
C LYS A 327 70.72 -2.35 2.37
N TYR A 328 69.96 -1.74 1.48
CA TYR A 328 70.48 -1.23 0.21
C TYR A 328 71.55 -0.17 0.44
N ALA A 329 71.38 0.76 1.38
CA ALA A 329 72.35 1.79 1.70
C ALA A 329 73.64 1.18 2.24
N GLU A 330 73.64 0.23 3.14
CA GLU A 330 74.76 -0.51 3.68
C GLU A 330 75.52 -1.28 2.58
N GLU A 331 74.79 -1.97 1.69
CA GLU A 331 75.38 -2.68 0.55
C GLU A 331 76.04 -1.72 -0.42
N ARG A 332 75.48 -0.53 -0.67
CA ARG A 332 76.06 0.52 -1.53
C ARG A 332 77.30 1.14 -0.94
N GLU A 333 77.38 1.27 0.37
CA GLU A 333 78.55 1.76 1.06
C GLU A 333 79.71 0.78 0.95
N ARG A 334 79.47 -0.53 0.94
CA ARG A 334 80.46 -1.61 0.83
C ARG A 334 80.80 -2.00 -0.61
N ALA A 335 80.01 -1.52 -1.60
CA ALA A 335 80.10 -1.94 -3.00
C ALA A 335 81.38 -1.37 -3.69
N ASP A 336 82.11 -2.24 -4.44
CA ASP A 336 83.15 -1.87 -5.31
C ASP A 336 82.71 -1.25 -6.66
N ALA A 337 83.61 -0.87 -7.55
CA ALA A 337 83.26 -0.23 -8.81
C ALA A 337 82.38 -1.08 -9.75
N PHE A 338 82.44 -2.42 -9.63
CA PHE A 338 81.60 -3.34 -10.47
C PHE A 338 80.22 -3.56 -9.93
N SER A 339 80.04 -3.51 -8.65
CA SER A 339 78.74 -3.67 -8.00
C SER A 339 77.93 -2.37 -7.95
N ARG A 340 78.44 -1.27 -8.44
CA ARG A 340 77.73 0.03 -8.51
C ARG A 340 76.92 0.24 -9.77
N CYS A 341 76.61 -0.79 -10.53
CA CYS A 341 75.73 -0.69 -11.69
C CYS A 341 74.26 -0.32 -11.24
N VAL A 342 73.80 0.80 -11.77
CA VAL A 342 72.43 1.24 -11.61
C VAL A 342 71.69 0.93 -12.90
N PHE A 343 70.59 0.14 -12.79
CA PHE A 343 69.69 -0.07 -13.93
C PHE A 343 69.05 1.24 -14.32
N PHE A 344 68.85 1.43 -15.62
CA PHE A 344 68.11 2.55 -16.17
C PHE A 344 66.67 2.57 -15.58
N SER A 345 66.20 3.70 -15.06
CA SER A 345 64.83 3.82 -14.55
C SER A 345 63.91 4.23 -15.68
N GLU A 346 63.17 3.29 -16.21
CA GLU A 346 62.09 3.60 -17.14
C GLU A 346 60.87 4.10 -16.38
N SER A 347 60.15 5.04 -16.99
CA SER A 347 58.86 5.50 -16.51
C SER A 347 57.75 4.46 -16.86
N GLU A 348 57.00 4.08 -15.89
CA GLU A 348 55.80 3.27 -16.12
C GLU A 348 54.71 4.08 -16.83
N TYR A 349 53.88 3.42 -17.62
CA TYR A 349 52.73 4.08 -18.24
C TYR A 349 51.71 4.46 -17.18
N SER A 350 51.29 5.73 -17.20
CA SER A 350 50.17 6.16 -16.37
C SER A 350 48.86 5.52 -16.81
N ILE A 351 48.06 5.09 -15.84
CA ILE A 351 46.75 4.47 -16.06
C ILE A 351 45.70 5.53 -15.77
N ASP A 352 44.91 5.84 -16.78
CA ASP A 352 43.82 6.80 -16.67
C ASP A 352 42.60 6.12 -16.09
N SER A 353 41.86 6.83 -15.19
CA SER A 353 40.58 6.34 -14.66
C SER A 353 39.49 6.31 -15.76
N GLN A 354 38.70 5.27 -15.77
CA GLN A 354 37.59 5.11 -16.69
C GLN A 354 36.23 5.45 -16.04
N ASP A 355 36.23 5.99 -14.83
CA ASP A 355 34.99 6.25 -14.07
C ASP A 355 34.06 7.19 -14.81
N GLY A 356 34.58 8.21 -15.48
CA GLY A 356 33.76 9.19 -16.21
C GLY A 356 32.95 8.58 -17.36
N ILE A 357 33.53 7.67 -18.12
CA ILE A 357 32.78 7.00 -19.22
C ILE A 357 31.78 5.96 -18.68
N ILE A 358 32.11 5.30 -17.59
CA ILE A 358 31.21 4.36 -16.89
C ILE A 358 29.99 5.12 -16.38
N GLU A 359 30.18 6.27 -15.74
CA GLU A 359 29.07 7.14 -15.27
C GLU A 359 28.16 7.58 -16.42
N LEU A 360 28.73 7.92 -17.59
CA LEU A 360 27.93 8.28 -18.77
C LEU A 360 27.13 7.10 -19.34
N ILE A 361 27.70 5.90 -19.35
CA ILE A 361 27.00 4.67 -19.74
C ILE A 361 25.81 4.42 -18.79
N GLU A 362 26.06 4.46 -17.49
CA GLU A 362 25.01 4.26 -16.48
C GLU A 362 23.91 5.33 -16.56
N ALA A 363 24.27 6.60 -16.76
CA ALA A 363 23.31 7.68 -16.93
C ALA A 363 22.43 7.46 -18.17
N THR A 364 23.03 7.03 -19.29
CA THR A 364 22.29 6.75 -20.52
C THR A 364 21.37 5.53 -20.34
N MET A 365 21.80 4.50 -19.65
CA MET A 365 20.96 3.34 -19.30
C MET A 365 19.79 3.76 -18.41
N LYS A 366 20.02 4.58 -17.38
CA LYS A 366 18.95 5.12 -16.51
C LYS A 366 17.89 5.90 -17.30
N LEU A 367 18.30 6.65 -18.33
CA LEU A 367 17.36 7.35 -19.21
C LEU A 367 16.53 6.35 -20.05
N LEU A 368 17.17 5.30 -20.59
CA LEU A 368 16.49 4.25 -21.37
C LEU A 368 15.51 3.41 -20.56
N ASP A 369 15.83 3.13 -19.29
CA ASP A 369 15.06 2.26 -18.40
C ASP A 369 14.01 3.02 -17.58
N SER A 370 13.97 4.35 -17.66
CA SER A 370 13.06 5.18 -16.87
C SER A 370 11.62 5.10 -17.41
N ILE A 371 10.82 4.21 -16.82
CA ILE A 371 9.40 4.04 -17.19
C ILE A 371 8.60 5.30 -16.82
N LYS A 372 8.82 5.84 -15.62
CA LYS A 372 8.05 6.98 -15.07
C LYS A 372 8.18 8.29 -15.88
N TYR A 373 9.32 8.51 -16.50
CA TYR A 373 9.61 9.78 -17.22
C TYR A 373 9.80 9.55 -18.72
N ARG A 374 9.36 8.42 -19.23
CA ARG A 374 9.56 7.97 -20.62
C ARG A 374 9.07 9.01 -21.64
N GLU A 375 7.86 9.52 -21.47
CA GLU A 375 7.29 10.51 -22.39
C GLU A 375 8.07 11.82 -22.46
N ILE A 376 8.60 12.28 -21.31
CA ILE A 376 9.44 13.49 -21.28
C ILE A 376 10.74 13.24 -21.99
N ILE A 377 11.33 12.07 -21.81
CA ILE A 377 12.61 11.71 -22.42
C ILE A 377 12.44 11.55 -23.93
N GLU A 378 11.45 10.80 -24.40
CA GLU A 378 11.21 10.52 -25.82
C GLU A 378 10.77 11.77 -26.60
N ARG A 379 10.17 12.78 -25.96
CA ARG A 379 9.86 14.08 -26.56
C ARG A 379 11.12 14.88 -26.94
N ASN A 380 12.21 14.73 -26.17
CA ASN A 380 13.44 15.51 -26.38
C ASN A 380 14.53 14.72 -27.11
N ILE A 381 14.60 13.40 -26.88
CA ILE A 381 15.63 12.52 -27.46
C ILE A 381 14.94 11.20 -27.81
N SER A 382 15.04 10.80 -29.09
CA SER A 382 14.44 9.53 -29.52
C SER A 382 15.14 8.34 -28.86
N ARG A 383 14.40 7.26 -28.65
CA ARG A 383 14.96 6.03 -28.09
C ARG A 383 16.10 5.45 -28.94
N GLU A 384 15.98 5.56 -30.26
CA GLU A 384 16.99 5.12 -31.21
C GLU A 384 18.29 5.92 -31.04
N SER A 385 18.18 7.23 -30.79
CA SER A 385 19.36 8.09 -30.52
C SER A 385 20.04 7.76 -29.21
N LEU A 386 19.28 7.44 -28.15
CA LEU A 386 19.85 7.00 -26.87
C LEU A 386 20.52 5.62 -27.00
N VAL A 387 19.94 4.69 -27.76
CA VAL A 387 20.54 3.38 -28.02
C VAL A 387 21.82 3.53 -28.86
N ALA A 388 21.84 4.42 -29.85
CA ALA A 388 23.04 4.73 -30.63
C ALA A 388 24.13 5.31 -29.73
N LEU A 389 23.79 6.33 -28.91
CA LEU A 389 24.73 6.93 -27.95
C LEU A 389 25.30 5.86 -26.99
N LEU A 390 24.46 5.00 -26.45
CA LEU A 390 24.90 3.93 -25.55
C LEU A 390 25.89 2.98 -26.25
N LYS A 391 25.62 2.59 -27.50
CA LYS A 391 26.53 1.75 -28.30
C LYS A 391 27.87 2.43 -28.54
N ASP A 392 27.86 3.71 -28.87
CA ASP A 392 29.09 4.48 -29.11
C ASP A 392 29.89 4.64 -27.82
N LEU A 393 29.26 4.92 -26.68
CA LEU A 393 29.91 4.97 -25.36
C LEU A 393 30.51 3.61 -24.96
N ILE A 394 29.81 2.52 -25.19
CA ILE A 394 30.32 1.16 -24.93
C ILE A 394 31.51 0.84 -25.84
N ALA A 395 31.44 1.19 -27.13
CA ALA A 395 32.55 0.98 -28.07
C ALA A 395 33.79 1.80 -27.65
N GLN A 396 33.60 3.05 -27.24
CA GLN A 396 34.65 3.89 -26.70
C GLN A 396 35.25 3.32 -25.43
N TYR A 397 34.41 2.89 -24.47
CA TYR A 397 34.88 2.22 -23.24
C TYR A 397 35.69 0.96 -23.55
N GLN A 398 35.27 0.14 -24.51
CA GLN A 398 36.02 -1.05 -24.90
C GLN A 398 37.40 -0.68 -25.47
N SER A 399 37.45 0.35 -26.32
CA SER A 399 38.72 0.85 -26.87
C SER A 399 39.65 1.38 -25.78
N GLU A 400 39.15 2.20 -24.88
CA GLU A 400 39.95 2.74 -23.75
C GLU A 400 40.36 1.60 -22.80
N ARG A 401 39.52 0.63 -22.53
CA ARG A 401 39.82 -0.54 -21.72
C ARG A 401 40.90 -1.40 -22.32
N GLU A 402 40.91 -1.56 -23.65
CA GLU A 402 41.99 -2.26 -24.35
C GLU A 402 43.31 -1.54 -24.16
N GLN A 403 43.32 -0.20 -24.28
CA GLN A 403 44.54 0.58 -24.05
C GLN A 403 45.03 0.49 -22.61
N VAL A 404 44.14 0.57 -21.65
CA VAL A 404 44.50 0.38 -20.23
C VAL A 404 45.10 -1.00 -19.98
N LEU A 405 44.47 -2.07 -20.53
CA LEU A 405 44.98 -3.44 -20.38
C LEU A 405 46.38 -3.59 -21.03
N LYS A 406 46.62 -2.96 -22.18
CA LYS A 406 47.95 -2.94 -22.82
C LYS A 406 48.98 -2.23 -21.94
N LYS A 407 48.65 -1.07 -21.38
CA LYS A 407 49.53 -0.32 -20.46
C LYS A 407 49.85 -1.16 -19.22
N LEU A 408 48.86 -1.79 -18.59
CA LEU A 408 49.05 -2.66 -17.44
C LEU A 408 49.97 -3.84 -17.76
N TRP A 409 49.71 -4.53 -18.87
CA TRP A 409 50.53 -5.66 -19.29
C TRP A 409 51.99 -5.26 -19.56
N ILE A 410 52.23 -4.07 -20.18
CA ILE A 410 53.59 -3.57 -20.43
C ILE A 410 54.28 -3.26 -19.09
N ASN A 411 53.57 -2.61 -18.15
CA ASN A 411 54.13 -2.30 -16.83
C ASN A 411 54.52 -3.56 -16.06
N ASP A 412 53.64 -4.59 -16.10
CA ASP A 412 53.91 -5.89 -15.49
C ASP A 412 55.13 -6.57 -16.12
N LEU A 413 55.22 -6.55 -17.48
CA LEU A 413 56.35 -7.11 -18.19
C LEU A 413 57.68 -6.38 -17.84
N LEU A 414 57.66 -5.04 -17.79
CA LEU A 414 58.80 -4.24 -17.35
C LEU A 414 59.24 -4.57 -15.94
N SER A 415 58.28 -4.73 -15.02
CA SER A 415 58.55 -5.14 -13.64
C SER A 415 59.18 -6.52 -13.55
N ASP A 416 58.68 -7.50 -14.34
CA ASP A 416 59.26 -8.84 -14.37
C ASP A 416 60.68 -8.87 -14.95
N ILE A 417 60.93 -8.13 -16.03
CA ILE A 417 62.30 -7.98 -16.60
C ILE A 417 63.24 -7.35 -15.59
N LYS A 418 62.82 -6.25 -14.93
CA LYS A 418 63.62 -5.58 -13.89
C LYS A 418 63.91 -6.54 -12.74
N ARG A 419 62.93 -7.30 -12.27
CA ARG A 419 63.07 -8.29 -11.21
C ARG A 419 64.10 -9.40 -11.60
N GLY A 420 63.98 -9.92 -12.83
CA GLY A 420 64.87 -10.94 -13.37
C GLY A 420 66.32 -10.44 -13.50
N LEU A 421 66.52 -9.18 -13.87
CA LEU A 421 67.86 -8.57 -13.95
C LEU A 421 68.43 -8.25 -12.56
N GLN A 422 67.63 -7.73 -11.65
CA GLN A 422 68.00 -7.44 -10.26
C GLN A 422 68.45 -8.68 -9.48
N SER A 423 67.78 -9.83 -9.72
CA SER A 423 68.15 -11.10 -9.08
C SER A 423 69.59 -11.59 -9.47
N ARG A 424 70.16 -11.05 -10.55
CA ARG A 424 71.52 -11.39 -11.04
C ARG A 424 72.57 -10.36 -10.63
N THR A 425 72.17 -9.21 -10.09
CA THR A 425 73.03 -8.21 -9.52
C THR A 425 72.95 -8.32 -8.00
N ALA A 426 73.99 -8.37 -7.30
CA ALA A 426 74.11 -8.60 -5.84
C ALA A 426 73.54 -7.40 -4.99
N ALA A 427 72.70 -6.53 -5.55
CA ALA A 427 72.14 -5.39 -4.84
C ALA A 427 70.77 -5.73 -4.32
N THR A 428 70.50 -5.52 -3.04
CA THR A 428 69.18 -5.65 -2.42
C THR A 428 68.20 -4.70 -3.12
N ARG A 429 67.03 -5.22 -3.53
CA ARG A 429 65.96 -4.39 -4.09
C ARG A 429 65.32 -3.61 -2.95
N VAL A 430 65.17 -2.33 -3.11
CA VAL A 430 64.31 -1.54 -2.23
C VAL A 430 62.85 -1.85 -2.58
N GLU A 431 62.08 -2.26 -1.60
CA GLU A 431 60.64 -2.47 -1.77
C GLU A 431 59.96 -1.14 -2.11
N ASP A 432 58.95 -1.17 -2.97
CA ASP A 432 58.24 0.04 -3.37
C ASP A 432 56.96 0.17 -2.56
N VAL A 433 56.69 1.35 -2.00
CA VAL A 433 55.53 1.63 -1.17
C VAL A 433 54.83 2.91 -1.64
N ASP A 434 53.55 2.81 -1.92
CA ASP A 434 52.73 3.97 -2.17
C ASP A 434 52.35 4.66 -0.83
N PHE A 435 53.21 5.58 -0.39
CA PHE A 435 53.00 6.35 0.83
C PHE A 435 51.72 7.19 0.80
N TYR A 436 51.28 7.65 -0.38
CA TYR A 436 50.03 8.39 -0.50
C TYR A 436 48.83 7.49 -0.19
N LYS A 437 48.80 6.29 -0.73
CA LYS A 437 47.78 5.28 -0.42
C LYS A 437 47.76 4.94 1.07
N VAL A 438 48.91 4.64 1.67
CA VAL A 438 49.07 4.36 3.11
C VAL A 438 48.50 5.50 3.95
N GLN A 439 48.84 6.75 3.62
CA GLN A 439 48.34 7.91 4.35
C GLN A 439 46.81 8.09 4.16
N MET A 440 46.32 7.93 2.93
CA MET A 440 44.87 8.03 2.65
C MET A 440 44.09 6.96 3.36
N ASP A 441 44.57 5.72 3.41
CA ASP A 441 43.93 4.65 4.12
C ASP A 441 43.85 4.94 5.63
N SER A 442 44.91 5.48 6.22
CA SER A 442 44.89 5.91 7.63
C SER A 442 43.87 7.03 7.87
N VAL A 443 43.82 8.05 6.99
CA VAL A 443 42.85 9.15 7.07
C VAL A 443 41.41 8.64 6.94
N LYS A 444 41.15 7.69 6.04
CA LYS A 444 39.83 7.07 5.87
C LYS A 444 39.40 6.33 7.14
N VAL A 445 40.30 5.54 7.74
CA VAL A 445 40.00 4.80 8.98
C VAL A 445 39.77 5.77 10.14
N ASP A 446 40.54 6.85 10.27
CA ASP A 446 40.32 7.88 11.28
C ASP A 446 38.96 8.59 11.11
N LYS A 447 38.59 8.91 9.86
CA LYS A 447 37.29 9.47 9.52
C LYS A 447 36.17 8.51 9.91
N PHE A 448 36.28 7.22 9.57
CA PHE A 448 35.33 6.19 9.94
C PHE A 448 35.18 6.11 11.47
N ASN A 449 36.28 6.03 12.23
CA ASN A 449 36.23 5.97 13.69
C ASN A 449 35.52 7.19 14.30
N ARG A 450 35.74 8.39 13.76
CA ARG A 450 35.03 9.62 14.19
C ARG A 450 33.54 9.56 13.89
N ILE A 451 33.16 9.09 12.72
CA ILE A 451 31.74 8.95 12.31
C ILE A 451 31.05 7.93 13.21
N VAL A 452 31.66 6.77 13.47
CA VAL A 452 31.09 5.74 14.35
C VAL A 452 30.87 6.27 15.76
N ARG A 453 31.84 6.98 16.33
CA ARG A 453 31.66 7.61 17.67
C ARG A 453 30.51 8.61 17.70
N ALA A 454 30.33 9.38 16.62
CA ALA A 454 29.18 10.28 16.47
C ALA A 454 27.85 9.52 16.32
N LEU A 455 27.85 8.39 15.60
CA LEU A 455 26.67 7.52 15.47
C LEU A 455 26.28 6.85 16.79
N GLN A 456 27.27 6.47 17.61
CA GLN A 456 27.06 5.86 18.92
C GLN A 456 26.56 6.84 20.00
N SER A 457 26.63 8.17 19.74
CA SER A 457 26.03 9.15 20.63
C SER A 457 24.50 9.13 20.53
N GLU A 458 23.80 9.19 21.66
CA GLU A 458 22.36 9.25 21.68
C GLU A 458 21.84 10.58 21.11
N SER A 459 20.92 10.49 20.16
CA SER A 459 20.22 11.65 19.61
C SER A 459 18.94 11.24 18.88
N VAL A 460 17.99 12.16 18.82
CA VAL A 460 16.79 12.02 18.00
C VAL A 460 17.16 12.26 16.52
N ILE A 461 16.82 11.32 15.66
CA ILE A 461 17.06 11.39 14.21
C ILE A 461 15.80 11.78 13.44
N HIS A 462 14.63 11.47 13.98
CA HIS A 462 13.35 11.82 13.41
C HIS A 462 12.30 11.99 14.50
N GLU A 463 11.40 12.94 14.32
CA GLU A 463 10.25 13.16 15.20
C GLU A 463 9.00 13.41 14.34
N LYS A 464 7.90 12.75 14.70
CA LYS A 464 6.58 12.95 14.09
C LYS A 464 5.54 13.05 15.18
N GLU A 465 4.65 14.03 15.09
CA GLU A 465 3.50 14.17 15.99
C GLU A 465 2.24 13.57 15.36
N ILE A 466 1.51 12.77 16.14
CA ILE A 466 0.23 12.16 15.76
C ILE A 466 -0.70 12.28 16.96
N GLU A 467 -1.76 13.05 16.81
CA GLU A 467 -2.84 13.19 17.81
C GLU A 467 -2.33 13.45 19.25
N GLY A 468 -1.33 14.35 19.38
CA GLY A 468 -0.73 14.71 20.66
C GLY A 468 0.26 13.70 21.23
N PHE A 469 0.56 12.63 20.50
CA PHE A 469 1.70 11.75 20.78
C PHE A 469 2.86 12.10 19.85
N LYS A 470 4.09 12.02 20.40
CA LYS A 470 5.31 12.23 19.62
C LYS A 470 6.04 10.91 19.42
N ILE A 471 6.18 10.50 18.17
CA ILE A 471 6.98 9.35 17.80
C ILE A 471 8.39 9.85 17.51
N GLN A 472 9.36 9.41 18.29
CA GLN A 472 10.77 9.72 18.09
C GLN A 472 11.54 8.49 17.65
N ALA A 473 12.30 8.59 16.57
CA ALA A 473 13.35 7.65 16.26
C ALA A 473 14.66 8.16 16.91
N ARG A 474 15.18 7.40 17.86
CA ARG A 474 16.40 7.72 18.61
C ARG A 474 17.50 6.74 18.22
N LYS A 475 18.66 7.26 17.85
CA LYS A 475 19.85 6.42 17.69
C LYS A 475 20.61 6.34 18.99
N ARG A 476 21.15 5.17 19.29
CA ARG A 476 22.07 4.95 20.43
C ARG A 476 23.01 3.77 20.19
N LYS A 477 24.04 3.67 21.01
CA LYS A 477 24.95 2.52 21.01
C LYS A 477 24.26 1.28 21.60
N TYR A 478 24.80 0.11 21.25
CA TYR A 478 24.48 -1.13 21.94
C TYR A 478 25.15 -1.18 23.32
N ASN A 479 24.45 -1.65 24.36
CA ASN A 479 24.96 -1.76 25.70
C ASN A 479 25.77 -3.06 25.93
N GLY A 480 25.61 -4.05 25.07
CA GLY A 480 26.30 -5.32 25.19
C GLY A 480 26.13 -6.24 23.97
N ALA A 481 26.98 -7.27 23.90
CA ALA A 481 26.94 -8.27 22.82
C ALA A 481 25.60 -9.02 22.72
N GLY A 482 24.91 -9.21 23.84
CA GLY A 482 23.58 -9.83 23.88
C GLY A 482 22.52 -8.97 23.23
N GLU A 483 22.53 -7.66 23.51
CA GLU A 483 21.61 -6.70 22.90
C GLU A 483 21.85 -6.61 21.37
N LEU A 484 23.10 -6.54 20.95
CA LEU A 484 23.48 -6.56 19.54
C LEU A 484 22.98 -7.83 18.84
N LYS A 485 23.12 -8.99 19.47
CA LYS A 485 22.63 -10.27 18.94
C LYS A 485 21.12 -10.26 18.78
N THR A 486 20.39 -9.83 19.81
CA THR A 486 18.91 -9.79 19.79
C THR A 486 18.41 -8.82 18.72
N HIS A 487 18.98 -7.61 18.67
CA HIS A 487 18.56 -6.59 17.71
C HIS A 487 18.88 -6.97 16.26
N SER A 488 20.03 -7.61 16.01
CA SER A 488 20.42 -8.06 14.66
C SER A 488 19.62 -9.26 14.16
N GLY A 489 18.86 -9.95 15.01
CA GLY A 489 18.13 -11.18 14.68
C GLY A 489 19.02 -12.33 14.21
N ARG A 490 20.35 -12.27 14.49
CA ARG A 490 21.32 -13.25 14.03
C ARG A 490 21.65 -14.30 15.11
N VAL A 491 21.88 -15.51 14.69
CA VAL A 491 22.27 -16.62 15.60
C VAL A 491 23.74 -16.53 16.03
N VAL A 492 24.46 -15.52 15.56
CA VAL A 492 25.91 -15.35 15.73
C VAL A 492 26.25 -14.79 17.11
N THR A 493 27.45 -15.12 17.63
CA THR A 493 27.97 -14.60 18.90
C THR A 493 28.94 -13.45 18.66
N PHE A 494 28.63 -12.29 19.23
CA PHE A 494 29.47 -11.09 19.13
C PHE A 494 30.39 -10.88 20.33
N SER A 495 30.38 -11.78 21.31
CA SER A 495 31.08 -11.58 22.61
C SER A 495 32.58 -11.37 22.47
N THR A 496 33.21 -11.99 21.48
CA THR A 496 34.67 -11.89 21.26
C THR A 496 35.09 -10.55 20.67
N ILE A 497 34.26 -9.96 19.83
CA ILE A 497 34.57 -8.70 19.11
C ILE A 497 33.97 -7.46 19.79
N PHE A 498 32.93 -7.64 20.61
CA PHE A 498 32.23 -6.53 21.29
C PHE A 498 33.13 -5.64 22.17
N PRO A 499 34.18 -6.11 22.83
CA PRO A 499 35.11 -5.22 23.56
C PRO A 499 35.71 -4.12 22.68
N MET A 500 35.87 -4.35 21.38
CA MET A 500 36.38 -3.36 20.41
C MET A 500 35.32 -2.36 19.95
N TYR A 501 34.04 -2.64 20.16
CA TYR A 501 32.88 -1.91 19.66
C TYR A 501 32.95 -0.38 19.92
N SER A 502 33.37 0.03 21.12
CA SER A 502 33.48 1.46 21.50
C SER A 502 34.93 1.95 21.54
N THR A 503 35.90 1.05 21.76
CA THR A 503 37.32 1.42 21.91
C THR A 503 38.00 1.56 20.56
N ASP A 504 37.77 0.62 19.65
CA ASP A 504 38.31 0.58 18.30
C ASP A 504 37.26 0.11 17.30
N PRO A 505 36.43 1.03 16.77
CA PRO A 505 35.37 0.69 15.81
C PRO A 505 35.89 0.04 14.53
N TYR A 506 37.11 0.37 14.10
CA TYR A 506 37.70 -0.23 12.92
C TYR A 506 38.11 -1.70 13.17
N ALA A 507 38.74 -2.00 14.30
CA ALA A 507 39.01 -3.38 14.69
C ALA A 507 37.71 -4.19 14.87
N PHE A 508 36.64 -3.57 15.37
CA PHE A 508 35.30 -4.19 15.43
C PHE A 508 34.78 -4.53 14.04
N LEU A 509 34.90 -3.62 13.03
CA LEU A 509 34.52 -3.89 11.64
C LEU A 509 35.29 -5.07 11.05
N LEU A 510 36.61 -5.14 11.29
CA LEU A 510 37.43 -6.28 10.85
C LEU A 510 37.00 -7.58 11.52
N GLY A 511 36.60 -7.53 12.80
CA GLY A 511 36.02 -8.66 13.52
C GLY A 511 34.69 -9.12 12.94
N LEU A 512 33.80 -8.21 12.54
CA LEU A 512 32.55 -8.54 11.84
C LEU A 512 32.80 -9.27 10.52
N LYS A 513 33.81 -8.82 9.78
CA LYS A 513 34.21 -9.43 8.49
C LYS A 513 34.70 -10.88 8.62
N GLN A 514 35.19 -11.28 9.79
CA GLN A 514 35.64 -12.65 10.06
C GLN A 514 34.48 -13.62 10.37
N ILE A 515 33.24 -13.11 10.49
CA ILE A 515 32.06 -13.92 10.77
C ILE A 515 31.35 -14.23 9.44
N PRO A 516 31.43 -15.49 8.95
CA PRO A 516 30.93 -15.84 7.60
C PRO A 516 29.43 -15.68 7.41
N GLU A 517 28.66 -15.74 8.50
CA GLU A 517 27.21 -15.67 8.51
C GLU A 517 26.69 -14.24 8.34
N LEU A 518 27.56 -13.23 8.40
CA LEU A 518 27.18 -11.83 8.24
C LEU A 518 27.32 -11.38 6.79
N SER A 519 26.32 -10.66 6.29
CA SER A 519 26.31 -10.13 4.94
C SER A 519 27.16 -8.85 4.86
N ASN A 520 28.06 -8.77 3.88
CA ASN A 520 29.01 -7.68 3.71
C ASN A 520 28.37 -6.31 3.44
N ASP A 521 27.14 -6.30 2.92
CA ASP A 521 26.36 -5.10 2.59
C ASP A 521 25.62 -4.50 3.80
N LYS A 522 25.64 -5.19 4.95
CA LYS A 522 24.88 -4.82 6.15
C LYS A 522 25.73 -4.52 7.39
N TYR A 523 27.05 -4.44 7.25
CA TYR A 523 27.91 -4.17 8.41
C TYR A 523 27.57 -2.87 9.13
N TYR A 524 27.02 -1.87 8.44
CA TYR A 524 26.64 -0.58 9.02
C TYR A 524 25.56 -0.72 10.12
N GLU A 525 24.73 -1.75 10.08
CA GLU A 525 23.63 -2.00 11.04
C GLU A 525 24.16 -2.37 12.45
N TYR A 526 25.42 -2.83 12.55
CA TYR A 526 26.02 -3.29 13.81
C TYR A 526 26.68 -2.19 14.64
N PHE A 527 26.71 -0.95 14.18
CA PHE A 527 27.42 0.14 14.87
C PHE A 527 26.54 1.00 15.77
N ALA A 528 25.27 1.14 15.45
CA ALA A 528 24.29 1.86 16.27
C ALA A 528 22.91 1.26 16.06
N LYS A 529 22.06 1.31 17.08
CA LYS A 529 20.66 0.94 16.93
C LYS A 529 19.78 2.18 16.85
N VAL A 530 18.65 2.02 16.16
CA VAL A 530 17.56 2.98 16.20
C VAL A 530 16.42 2.38 16.98
N GLU A 531 15.98 3.09 17.99
CA GLU A 531 14.79 2.76 18.78
C GLU A 531 13.71 3.77 18.48
N HIS A 532 12.49 3.26 18.36
CA HIS A 532 11.31 4.09 18.21
C HIS A 532 10.61 4.20 19.56
N VAL A 533 10.52 5.44 20.06
CA VAL A 533 9.91 5.74 21.35
C VAL A 533 8.70 6.63 21.12
N ILE A 534 7.61 6.34 21.82
CA ILE A 534 6.43 7.21 21.80
C ILE A 534 6.40 7.97 23.12
N LEU A 535 6.23 9.27 23.00
CA LEU A 535 6.08 10.18 24.12
C LEU A 535 4.65 10.72 24.13
N ASN A 536 4.12 10.89 25.34
CA ASN A 536 2.86 11.58 25.56
C ASN A 536 3.02 13.12 25.46
N SER A 537 1.94 13.86 25.64
CA SER A 537 1.93 15.33 25.58
C SER A 537 2.85 16.00 26.60
N TYR A 538 3.27 15.28 27.65
CA TYR A 538 4.19 15.76 28.69
C TYR A 538 5.65 15.44 28.37
N GLY A 539 5.93 14.75 27.25
CA GLY A 539 7.28 14.35 26.84
C GLY A 539 7.83 13.12 27.58
N CYS A 540 6.97 12.38 28.29
CA CYS A 540 7.31 11.13 28.97
C CYS A 540 6.99 9.94 28.06
N GLU A 541 7.70 8.82 28.21
CA GLU A 541 7.36 7.58 27.53
C GLU A 541 5.96 7.11 27.93
N VAL A 542 5.18 6.67 26.94
CA VAL A 542 3.80 6.26 27.14
C VAL A 542 3.68 5.05 28.05
N SER A 543 2.73 5.10 28.98
CA SER A 543 2.31 3.95 29.79
C SER A 543 1.62 2.88 28.94
N GLY A 544 1.35 1.70 29.49
CA GLY A 544 0.62 0.64 28.78
C GLY A 544 -0.77 1.09 28.30
N GLY A 545 -1.50 1.86 29.09
CA GLY A 545 -2.79 2.43 28.71
C GLY A 545 -2.67 3.44 27.57
N GLU A 546 -1.77 4.42 27.68
CA GLU A 546 -1.52 5.43 26.63
C GLU A 546 -1.00 4.79 25.33
N ARG A 547 -0.28 3.67 25.43
CA ARG A 547 0.15 2.88 24.25
C ARG A 547 -1.05 2.27 23.52
N ALA A 548 -2.02 1.75 24.27
CA ALA A 548 -3.25 1.24 23.70
C ALA A 548 -4.08 2.35 23.04
N GLU A 549 -4.14 3.53 23.65
CA GLU A 549 -4.76 4.74 23.07
C GLU A 549 -4.10 5.12 21.73
N PHE A 550 -2.78 5.19 21.72
CA PHE A 550 -2.03 5.48 20.49
C PHE A 550 -2.28 4.45 19.40
N ASN A 551 -2.30 3.15 19.74
CA ASN A 551 -2.60 2.08 18.79
C ASN A 551 -3.99 2.23 18.18
N LEU A 552 -5.01 2.52 19.00
CA LEU A 552 -6.37 2.74 18.52
C LEU A 552 -6.41 3.92 17.53
N LEU A 553 -5.79 5.05 17.87
CA LEU A 553 -5.74 6.21 17.00
C LEU A 553 -5.03 5.91 15.67
N GLN A 554 -3.96 5.12 15.70
CA GLN A 554 -3.29 4.67 14.47
C GLN A 554 -4.18 3.76 13.62
N GLU A 555 -4.84 2.76 14.23
CA GLU A 555 -5.73 1.85 13.52
C GLU A 555 -6.92 2.61 12.89
N ILE A 556 -7.44 3.63 13.59
CA ILE A 556 -8.50 4.49 13.06
C ILE A 556 -7.97 5.36 11.91
N ASN A 557 -6.79 5.96 12.03
CA ASN A 557 -6.19 6.76 10.96
C ASN A 557 -5.85 5.92 9.71
N ASP A 558 -5.40 4.67 9.91
CA ASP A 558 -5.17 3.76 8.79
C ASP A 558 -6.46 3.43 8.01
N ALA A 559 -7.65 3.64 8.62
CA ALA A 559 -8.93 3.39 8.00
C ALA A 559 -9.22 4.23 6.74
N TYR A 560 -8.55 5.36 6.57
CA TYR A 560 -8.68 6.15 5.32
C TYR A 560 -8.35 5.38 4.04
N GLN A 561 -7.58 4.30 4.15
CA GLN A 561 -7.22 3.42 3.02
C GLN A 561 -8.32 2.41 2.66
N TYR A 562 -9.34 2.29 3.52
CA TYR A 562 -10.44 1.34 3.37
C TYR A 562 -11.72 2.02 2.90
N ASP A 563 -12.71 1.22 2.53
CA ASP A 563 -14.00 1.70 2.04
C ASP A 563 -15.07 1.78 3.13
N MET A 564 -14.86 1.10 4.26
CA MET A 564 -15.73 1.09 5.44
C MET A 564 -14.91 0.84 6.70
N LEU A 565 -15.29 1.46 7.81
CA LEU A 565 -14.70 1.25 9.14
C LEU A 565 -15.72 0.62 10.08
N LEU A 566 -15.36 -0.52 10.66
CA LEU A 566 -16.11 -1.20 11.70
C LEU A 566 -15.34 -1.17 13.02
N ILE A 567 -15.98 -0.79 14.12
CA ILE A 567 -15.38 -0.73 15.47
C ILE A 567 -16.28 -1.46 16.46
N ASP A 568 -15.75 -2.46 17.16
CA ASP A 568 -16.48 -3.25 18.14
C ASP A 568 -16.07 -2.84 19.57
N GLU A 569 -16.96 -2.18 20.30
CA GLU A 569 -16.84 -1.78 21.70
C GLU A 569 -15.51 -1.08 22.06
N PRO A 570 -15.18 0.09 21.45
CA PRO A 570 -13.94 0.79 21.72
C PRO A 570 -13.77 1.17 23.20
N GLU A 571 -14.88 1.33 23.93
CA GLU A 571 -14.90 1.70 25.35
C GLU A 571 -14.38 0.61 26.29
N SER A 572 -14.25 -0.62 25.86
CA SER A 572 -13.81 -1.70 26.74
C SER A 572 -12.40 -1.55 27.28
N SER A 573 -11.61 -0.64 26.70
CA SER A 573 -10.18 -0.47 26.98
C SER A 573 -9.77 0.95 27.38
N PHE A 574 -10.68 1.94 27.29
CA PHE A 574 -10.33 3.36 27.39
C PHE A 574 -11.27 4.14 28.30
N ASP A 575 -10.77 5.24 28.86
CA ASP A 575 -11.60 6.13 29.66
C ASP A 575 -12.53 7.01 28.80
N ASN A 576 -13.57 7.53 29.44
CA ASN A 576 -14.60 8.31 28.76
C ASN A 576 -14.10 9.68 28.24
N ILE A 577 -13.05 10.24 28.84
CA ILE A 577 -12.49 11.54 28.45
C ILE A 577 -11.74 11.36 27.12
N PHE A 578 -10.86 10.36 27.06
CA PHE A 578 -10.14 10.01 25.84
C PHE A 578 -11.10 9.69 24.69
N LEU A 579 -12.11 8.87 24.93
CA LEU A 579 -13.12 8.51 23.93
C LEU A 579 -13.84 9.76 23.40
N LYS A 580 -14.29 10.65 24.28
CA LYS A 580 -15.02 11.86 23.90
C LYS A 580 -14.17 12.88 23.15
N GLU A 581 -12.98 13.18 23.67
CA GLU A 581 -12.17 14.31 23.18
C GLU A 581 -11.37 13.95 21.93
N ARG A 582 -10.94 12.70 21.79
CA ARG A 582 -10.07 12.29 20.69
C ARG A 582 -10.76 11.30 19.73
N VAL A 583 -11.19 10.16 20.24
CA VAL A 583 -11.73 9.08 19.39
C VAL A 583 -12.98 9.52 18.65
N ASN A 584 -13.95 10.13 19.34
CA ASN A 584 -15.19 10.59 18.73
C ASN A 584 -14.96 11.65 17.64
N HIS A 585 -13.97 12.54 17.85
CA HIS A 585 -13.62 13.56 16.85
C HIS A 585 -13.12 12.94 15.56
N ILE A 586 -12.12 12.05 15.65
CA ILE A 586 -11.52 11.39 14.47
C ILE A 586 -12.55 10.52 13.75
N ILE A 587 -13.34 9.75 14.50
CA ILE A 587 -14.41 8.93 13.92
C ILE A 587 -15.41 9.80 13.14
N LYS A 588 -15.76 10.97 13.69
CA LYS A 588 -16.68 11.89 13.02
C LYS A 588 -16.07 12.46 11.73
N GLU A 589 -14.79 12.77 11.70
CA GLU A 589 -14.09 13.20 10.50
C GLU A 589 -14.07 12.10 9.43
N ILE A 590 -13.73 10.87 9.81
CA ILE A 590 -13.72 9.72 8.88
C ILE A 590 -15.12 9.47 8.33
N SER A 591 -16.17 9.60 9.17
CA SER A 591 -17.55 9.37 8.75
C SER A 591 -18.04 10.35 7.67
N GLN A 592 -17.36 11.48 7.47
CA GLN A 592 -17.65 12.40 6.36
C GLN A 592 -17.17 11.87 5.01
N GLN A 593 -16.28 10.87 5.01
CA GLN A 593 -15.65 10.34 3.81
C GLN A 593 -16.08 8.90 3.50
N MET A 594 -16.47 8.13 4.51
CA MET A 594 -16.88 6.73 4.34
C MET A 594 -17.86 6.29 5.42
N PRO A 595 -18.65 5.23 5.18
CA PRO A 595 -19.48 4.62 6.21
C PRO A 595 -18.64 4.12 7.39
N VAL A 596 -19.02 4.55 8.59
CA VAL A 596 -18.44 4.07 9.85
C VAL A 596 -19.53 3.38 10.65
N VAL A 597 -19.27 2.19 11.19
CA VAL A 597 -20.21 1.44 12.02
C VAL A 597 -19.54 1.11 13.34
N ILE A 598 -20.13 1.60 14.44
CA ILE A 598 -19.62 1.40 15.80
C ILE A 598 -20.62 0.60 16.60
N VAL A 599 -20.16 -0.45 17.26
CA VAL A 599 -20.92 -1.14 18.32
C VAL A 599 -20.49 -0.56 19.65
N THR A 600 -21.45 -0.18 20.49
CA THR A 600 -21.15 0.38 21.82
C THR A 600 -22.24 0.07 22.84
N HIS A 601 -21.81 0.01 24.12
CA HIS A 601 -22.67 0.02 25.30
C HIS A 601 -22.49 1.29 26.14
N ASN A 602 -21.61 2.20 25.73
CA ASN A 602 -21.25 3.39 26.46
C ASN A 602 -22.03 4.60 25.95
N SER A 603 -22.70 5.32 26.85
CA SER A 603 -23.43 6.54 26.52
C SER A 603 -22.54 7.65 25.96
N THR A 604 -21.27 7.69 26.35
CA THR A 604 -20.30 8.66 25.80
C THR A 604 -20.02 8.43 24.32
N VAL A 605 -19.93 7.18 23.89
CA VAL A 605 -19.76 6.84 22.47
C VAL A 605 -21.12 6.82 21.79
N GLY A 606 -22.13 6.14 22.38
CA GLY A 606 -23.42 5.93 21.73
C GLY A 606 -24.25 7.19 21.51
N ALA A 607 -24.28 8.09 22.51
CA ALA A 607 -25.10 9.30 22.46
C ALA A 607 -24.29 10.57 22.14
N SER A 608 -23.10 10.72 22.72
CA SER A 608 -22.31 11.97 22.56
C SER A 608 -21.59 12.08 21.23
N ILE A 609 -21.44 11.01 20.47
CA ILE A 609 -20.83 11.04 19.14
C ILE A 609 -21.74 11.67 18.08
N HIS A 610 -23.04 11.85 18.39
CA HIS A 610 -24.06 12.34 17.45
C HIS A 610 -24.05 11.53 16.14
N PRO A 611 -24.49 10.24 16.18
CA PRO A 611 -24.52 9.41 14.99
C PRO A 611 -25.52 9.95 13.96
N ASP A 612 -25.29 9.63 12.70
CA ASP A 612 -26.27 9.92 11.62
C ASP A 612 -27.39 8.86 11.58
N PHE A 613 -27.11 7.65 12.11
CA PHE A 613 -28.03 6.53 12.10
C PHE A 613 -27.87 5.64 13.33
N VAL A 614 -28.96 5.18 13.89
CA VAL A 614 -29.02 4.28 15.07
C VAL A 614 -29.58 2.93 14.65
N ILE A 615 -28.93 1.88 15.07
CA ILE A 615 -29.32 0.49 14.84
C ILE A 615 -29.46 -0.19 16.19
N ASN A 616 -30.60 -0.81 16.45
CA ASN A 616 -30.85 -1.57 17.68
C ASN A 616 -31.03 -3.05 17.35
N THR A 617 -30.14 -3.89 17.88
CA THR A 617 -30.25 -5.35 17.77
C THR A 617 -31.00 -5.89 18.98
N VAL A 618 -32.06 -6.62 18.71
CA VAL A 618 -32.97 -7.18 19.75
C VAL A 618 -32.96 -8.70 19.66
N ARG A 619 -32.79 -9.36 20.81
CA ARG A 619 -32.97 -10.80 20.95
C ARG A 619 -34.23 -11.08 21.74
N THR A 620 -35.20 -11.72 21.12
CA THR A 620 -36.44 -12.16 21.74
C THR A 620 -36.41 -13.67 21.92
N ILE A 621 -36.63 -14.17 23.14
CA ILE A 621 -36.67 -15.60 23.44
C ILE A 621 -38.15 -16.01 23.60
N THR A 622 -38.61 -16.89 22.72
CA THR A 622 -39.96 -17.47 22.79
C THR A 622 -39.84 -18.96 22.99
N GLY A 623 -40.03 -19.42 24.24
CA GLY A 623 -39.81 -20.81 24.62
C GLY A 623 -38.34 -21.23 24.54
N LYS A 624 -37.95 -22.11 23.60
CA LYS A 624 -36.56 -22.56 23.37
C LYS A 624 -35.90 -21.90 22.16
N GLU A 625 -36.63 -21.08 21.42
CA GLU A 625 -36.17 -20.43 20.20
C GLU A 625 -35.77 -18.97 20.48
N ALA A 626 -34.65 -18.55 19.92
CA ALA A 626 -34.23 -17.16 19.96
C ALA A 626 -34.43 -16.55 18.56
N ARG A 627 -35.21 -15.48 18.50
CA ARG A 627 -35.36 -14.62 17.33
C ARG A 627 -34.47 -13.39 17.49
N TYR A 628 -33.82 -13.00 16.40
CA TYR A 628 -32.98 -11.81 16.35
C TYR A 628 -33.58 -10.84 15.34
N ASP A 629 -33.88 -9.64 15.80
CA ASP A 629 -34.42 -8.56 14.98
C ASP A 629 -33.47 -7.36 15.00
N VAL A 630 -33.42 -6.65 13.87
CA VAL A 630 -32.59 -5.43 13.71
C VAL A 630 -33.49 -4.29 13.35
N PHE A 631 -33.56 -3.30 14.22
CA PHE A 631 -34.34 -2.07 14.03
C PHE A 631 -33.40 -0.93 13.76
N TYR A 632 -33.75 -0.02 12.87
CA TYR A 632 -32.88 1.07 12.48
C TYR A 632 -33.66 2.35 12.16
N GLY A 633 -32.99 3.49 12.24
CA GLY A 633 -33.57 4.79 11.94
C GLY A 633 -32.65 5.95 12.28
N GLU A 634 -33.07 7.15 11.98
CA GLU A 634 -32.36 8.35 12.35
C GLU A 634 -32.49 8.63 13.87
N PRO A 635 -31.46 9.24 14.52
CA PRO A 635 -31.49 9.51 15.95
C PRO A 635 -32.68 10.35 16.42
N GLY A 636 -33.18 11.24 15.56
CA GLY A 636 -34.33 12.09 15.85
C GLY A 636 -35.69 11.41 15.73
N ASN A 637 -35.75 10.20 15.18
CA ASN A 637 -37.00 9.48 15.02
C ASN A 637 -37.53 8.94 16.36
N LYS A 638 -38.83 9.02 16.60
CA LYS A 638 -39.45 8.48 17.80
C LYS A 638 -39.40 6.95 17.84
N GLU A 639 -39.44 6.33 16.66
CA GLU A 639 -39.50 4.88 16.48
C GLU A 639 -38.37 4.44 15.54
N LEU A 640 -37.83 3.25 15.82
CA LEU A 640 -36.95 2.50 14.91
C LEU A 640 -37.79 1.42 14.23
N VAL A 641 -37.45 1.11 12.96
CA VAL A 641 -38.22 0.19 12.11
C VAL A 641 -37.34 -0.96 11.65
N ASN A 642 -37.85 -2.17 11.54
CA ASN A 642 -37.18 -3.29 10.92
C ASN A 642 -37.62 -3.51 9.45
N CYS A 643 -36.96 -4.39 8.73
CA CYS A 643 -37.31 -4.72 7.34
C CYS A 643 -38.71 -5.32 7.16
N ALA A 644 -39.32 -5.84 8.22
CA ALA A 644 -40.69 -6.37 8.21
C ALA A 644 -41.75 -5.31 8.51
N GLY A 645 -41.36 -4.08 8.87
CA GLY A 645 -42.25 -2.99 9.23
C GLY A 645 -42.62 -2.93 10.70
N ASP A 646 -42.08 -3.83 11.54
CA ASP A 646 -42.27 -3.75 13.00
C ASP A 646 -41.54 -2.51 13.54
N ARG A 647 -42.07 -1.97 14.65
CA ARG A 647 -41.57 -0.70 15.23
C ARG A 647 -41.27 -0.85 16.71
N ILE A 648 -40.23 -0.17 17.19
CA ILE A 648 -39.87 -0.05 18.60
C ILE A 648 -39.60 1.41 18.96
N SER A 649 -39.79 1.77 20.23
CA SER A 649 -39.48 3.09 20.74
C SER A 649 -37.94 3.32 20.71
N ASN A 650 -37.49 4.37 20.01
CA ASN A 650 -36.07 4.74 19.96
C ASN A 650 -35.56 5.17 21.35
N LEU A 651 -36.35 5.95 22.09
CA LEU A 651 -35.98 6.39 23.44
C LEU A 651 -35.76 5.21 24.38
N GLU A 652 -36.71 4.25 24.40
CA GLU A 652 -36.57 3.06 25.25
C GLU A 652 -35.38 2.20 24.84
N ALA A 653 -35.11 2.07 23.54
CA ALA A 653 -33.95 1.35 23.02
C ALA A 653 -32.66 1.97 23.52
N MET A 654 -32.54 3.30 23.42
CA MET A 654 -31.33 4.04 23.88
C MET A 654 -31.17 3.95 25.39
N LEU A 655 -32.22 4.19 26.17
CA LEU A 655 -32.15 4.13 27.63
C LEU A 655 -31.79 2.73 28.14
N ASN A 656 -32.40 1.70 27.56
CA ASN A 656 -32.17 0.31 27.97
C ASN A 656 -30.74 -0.16 27.61
N CYS A 657 -30.22 0.27 26.46
CA CYS A 657 -28.90 -0.20 25.98
C CYS A 657 -27.72 0.59 26.52
N LEU A 658 -27.89 1.91 26.73
CA LEU A 658 -26.79 2.82 27.08
C LEU A 658 -26.83 3.26 28.56
N GLU A 659 -28.03 3.24 29.20
CA GLU A 659 -28.22 3.82 30.54
C GLU A 659 -28.77 2.83 31.58
N ALA A 660 -28.87 1.55 31.22
CA ALA A 660 -29.46 0.50 32.04
C ALA A 660 -30.98 0.73 32.41
N GLY A 661 -31.69 1.46 31.54
CA GLY A 661 -33.14 1.75 31.65
C GLY A 661 -33.45 3.13 32.24
N GLU A 662 -34.71 3.53 32.10
CA GLU A 662 -35.20 4.85 32.49
C GLU A 662 -35.01 5.13 33.99
N ILE A 663 -35.24 4.12 34.84
CA ILE A 663 -35.14 4.25 36.28
C ILE A 663 -33.70 4.60 36.70
N ALA A 664 -32.71 3.88 36.19
CA ALA A 664 -31.31 4.10 36.49
C ALA A 664 -30.80 5.44 35.92
N TYR A 665 -31.30 5.88 34.77
CA TYR A 665 -31.02 7.19 34.21
C TYR A 665 -31.54 8.31 35.12
N ASP A 666 -32.81 8.21 35.56
CA ASP A 666 -33.42 9.22 36.41
C ASP A 666 -32.77 9.30 37.80
N GLU A 667 -32.39 8.15 38.38
CA GLU A 667 -31.66 8.13 39.67
C GLU A 667 -30.29 8.86 39.53
N ARG A 668 -29.49 8.54 38.52
CA ARG A 668 -28.21 9.22 38.30
C ARG A 668 -28.39 10.73 38.04
N ARG A 669 -29.39 11.08 37.26
CA ARG A 669 -29.71 12.48 36.98
C ARG A 669 -30.01 13.25 38.26
N ARG A 670 -30.83 12.68 39.14
CA ARG A 670 -31.18 13.31 40.44
C ARG A 670 -29.96 13.44 41.34
N GLU A 671 -29.09 12.43 41.44
CA GLU A 671 -27.86 12.50 42.20
C GLU A 671 -26.92 13.63 41.70
N TYR A 672 -26.73 13.75 40.40
CA TYR A 672 -25.90 14.83 39.83
C TYR A 672 -26.56 16.21 40.01
N GLU A 673 -27.86 16.33 39.96
CA GLU A 673 -28.57 17.58 40.23
C GLU A 673 -28.44 18.00 41.73
N MET A 674 -28.44 17.05 42.66
CA MET A 674 -28.19 17.31 44.08
C MET A 674 -26.73 17.79 44.35
N LEU A 675 -25.75 17.29 43.59
CA LEU A 675 -24.35 17.73 43.75
C LEU A 675 -24.07 19.11 43.15
N LYS A 676 -24.96 19.63 42.29
CA LYS A 676 -24.85 20.97 41.71
C LYS A 676 -25.37 22.10 42.61
N ASN A 677 -26.20 21.76 43.58
CA ASN A 677 -26.76 22.70 44.58
C ASN A 677 -25.97 22.56 45.90
#